data_044c3c29fe7d3643d5d59199a83a3453
#
_entry.id   044c3c29fe7d3643d5d59199a83a3453
#
_cell.length_a   1.000
_cell.length_b   1.000
_cell.length_c   1.000
_cell.angle_alpha   90.00
_cell.angle_beta   90.00
_cell.angle_gamma   90.00
#
_symmetry.space_group_name_H-M   'P 1'
#
loop_
_entity.id
_entity.type
_entity.pdbx_description
1 polymer ?
#
loop_
_entity_poly.entity_id
_entity_poly.type
_entity_poly.pdbx_seq_one_letter_code
_entity_poly.pdbx_strand_id
1 'polypeptide(L)'
;MIPEIGHFALVLALLVGIAQASVPMIGARRNDPRLMGVAESTALAQFGFVAAAFAALTACYVRSDFSVLTVFENSHSAMPLIYKFTSVWGNHEGSMLLWVLILTLFGALVAGFGRNMPESFKACVLAVQAWIAVAFYLFILLTSNPFLRLAPAPFEGRDLNPVLQDVGLAVHPPMLYLGYVGLSITFSFAMAALIEGRINAAWARWVRPWTLAAWMCLTLGIAMGSYWAYYTLGWGGWWFWDPVENASLMPWLAATALLHSLVVMEKREALKVWSILLAILAFSLSLIGTFLVRSGVLTSVHAFASDPMRGVFILAILVLFIGGALAMFAWRAPLLKQGGLFAPISREGALVLNNLLLTTACATVFVGTLYPLALEALTGDKISVGAPFFNLTFVPLFIPLLIAVPFGPLLAWKRADLAGVTQRLLGAFVVALLGIAATLAIEGHPVLPALVVGLALYVMSGALIDIAERIGTFRVPLATMAARARGLPRSNWGTALAHFGLGVVLLGIVGETQWGAERIVAMKPSDRVTLRHYDFTFDGTVPRTGSNYRDLVARFTVRRDGEVLGTMQPAKRTFLSRNSTTTEAALMARGFSQLYVSLGDVGADGSIVVRIYHKPMVLMIWLGAVIMVIGGAFSLSDRRLRVGAPRPARSAAAMQPAE
;
A
#
# COMPACT_ATOMS: atom_id res chain seq x y z
N MET A 1 -11.87 -26.33 23.25
CA MET A 1 -10.77 -25.74 24.07
C MET A 1 -9.93 -24.71 23.28
N ILE A 2 -9.47 -24.98 22.04
CA ILE A 2 -8.64 -24.00 21.28
C ILE A 2 -9.40 -22.69 20.99
N PRO A 3 -10.65 -22.70 20.50
CA PRO A 3 -11.41 -21.47 20.28
C PRO A 3 -11.64 -20.66 21.56
N GLU A 4 -11.89 -21.33 22.67
CA GLU A 4 -12.10 -20.71 23.98
C GLU A 4 -10.83 -20.02 24.49
N ILE A 5 -9.64 -20.63 24.27
CA ILE A 5 -8.34 -20.01 24.58
C ILE A 5 -8.15 -18.75 23.71
N GLY A 6 -8.47 -18.83 22.42
CA GLY A 6 -8.38 -17.68 21.51
C GLY A 6 -9.31 -16.54 21.92
N HIS A 7 -10.56 -16.84 22.26
CA HIS A 7 -11.53 -15.87 22.74
C HIS A 7 -11.08 -15.23 24.06
N PHE A 8 -10.63 -16.03 25.02
CA PHE A 8 -10.11 -15.55 26.31
C PHE A 8 -8.87 -14.67 26.14
N ALA A 9 -7.94 -15.05 25.26
CA ALA A 9 -6.79 -14.21 24.94
C ALA A 9 -7.20 -12.85 24.36
N LEU A 10 -8.25 -12.80 23.52
CA LEU A 10 -8.77 -11.54 22.97
C LEU A 10 -9.41 -10.66 24.06
N VAL A 11 -10.13 -11.27 25.02
CA VAL A 11 -10.68 -10.56 26.20
C VAL A 11 -9.55 -10.00 27.08
N LEU A 12 -8.48 -10.80 27.31
CA LEU A 12 -7.30 -10.32 28.04
C LEU A 12 -6.59 -9.17 27.30
N ALA A 13 -6.50 -9.24 25.95
CA ALA A 13 -5.96 -8.16 25.15
C ALA A 13 -6.76 -6.86 25.33
N LEU A 14 -8.09 -6.94 25.39
CA LEU A 14 -8.97 -5.78 25.67
C LEU A 14 -8.67 -5.19 27.07
N LEU A 15 -8.59 -6.01 28.11
CA LEU A 15 -8.35 -5.53 29.49
C LEU A 15 -6.97 -4.88 29.60
N VAL A 16 -5.94 -5.51 29.03
CA VAL A 16 -4.57 -4.93 28.95
C VAL A 16 -4.57 -3.66 28.11
N GLY A 17 -5.33 -3.64 27.01
CA GLY A 17 -5.51 -2.45 26.18
C GLY A 17 -6.11 -1.26 26.94
N ILE A 18 -7.12 -1.50 27.77
CA ILE A 18 -7.73 -0.46 28.63
C ILE A 18 -6.70 0.06 29.66
N ALA A 19 -5.93 -0.82 30.26
CA ALA A 19 -4.85 -0.44 31.18
C ALA A 19 -3.78 0.40 30.45
N GLN A 20 -3.35 -0.03 29.27
CA GLN A 20 -2.39 0.71 28.45
C GLN A 20 -2.92 2.06 27.95
N ALA A 21 -4.20 2.15 27.65
CA ALA A 21 -4.84 3.40 27.20
C ALA A 21 -4.94 4.46 28.31
N SER A 22 -5.03 4.05 29.58
CA SER A 22 -5.30 4.91 30.73
C SER A 22 -4.08 5.17 31.61
N VAL A 23 -3.45 4.11 32.13
CA VAL A 23 -2.40 4.24 33.16
C VAL A 23 -1.19 5.04 32.68
N PRO A 24 -0.59 4.80 31.49
CA PRO A 24 0.55 5.59 31.01
C PRO A 24 0.20 7.04 30.75
N MET A 25 -1.04 7.33 30.31
CA MET A 25 -1.50 8.68 30.07
C MET A 25 -1.62 9.48 31.40
N ILE A 26 -2.08 8.83 32.46
CA ILE A 26 -2.07 9.40 33.82
C ILE A 26 -0.63 9.62 34.29
N GLY A 27 0.25 8.66 34.06
CA GLY A 27 1.68 8.75 34.36
C GLY A 27 2.35 9.95 33.67
N ALA A 28 2.11 10.13 32.37
CA ALA A 28 2.63 11.25 31.60
C ALA A 28 2.14 12.62 32.15
N ARG A 29 0.86 12.72 32.53
CA ARG A 29 0.31 13.96 33.12
C ARG A 29 0.85 14.25 34.51
N ARG A 30 1.13 13.21 35.31
CA ARG A 30 1.66 13.33 36.68
C ARG A 30 3.20 13.32 36.74
N ASN A 31 3.85 13.14 35.60
CA ASN A 31 5.28 12.94 35.47
C ASN A 31 5.80 11.80 36.37
N ASP A 32 5.04 10.70 36.46
CA ASP A 32 5.35 9.49 37.25
C ASP A 32 5.98 8.41 36.35
N PRO A 33 7.31 8.13 36.48
CA PRO A 33 7.99 7.15 35.65
C PRO A 33 7.46 5.72 35.81
N ARG A 34 6.93 5.36 37.01
CA ARG A 34 6.39 4.01 37.26
C ARG A 34 5.12 3.77 36.45
N LEU A 35 4.22 4.75 36.43
CA LEU A 35 3.00 4.66 35.64
C LEU A 35 3.29 4.73 34.14
N MET A 36 4.27 5.55 33.73
CA MET A 36 4.70 5.61 32.31
C MET A 36 5.32 4.30 31.84
N GLY A 37 6.10 3.63 32.69
CA GLY A 37 6.76 2.35 32.38
C GLY A 37 5.78 1.21 32.10
N VAL A 38 4.53 1.30 32.57
CA VAL A 38 3.46 0.32 32.27
C VAL A 38 3.20 0.25 30.75
N ALA A 39 3.42 1.32 29.97
CA ALA A 39 3.15 1.37 28.55
C ALA A 39 3.89 0.29 27.75
N GLU A 40 5.16 0.03 28.07
CA GLU A 40 5.99 -0.93 27.33
C GLU A 40 5.55 -2.38 27.60
N SER A 41 5.39 -2.73 28.88
CA SER A 41 4.98 -4.07 29.27
C SER A 41 3.59 -4.43 28.79
N THR A 42 2.65 -3.48 28.84
CA THR A 42 1.29 -3.69 28.36
C THR A 42 1.22 -3.76 26.82
N ALA A 43 2.02 -2.98 26.10
CA ALA A 43 2.09 -3.09 24.63
C ALA A 43 2.61 -4.47 24.19
N LEU A 44 3.64 -4.99 24.84
CA LEU A 44 4.16 -6.34 24.56
C LEU A 44 3.15 -7.43 24.93
N ALA A 45 2.51 -7.32 26.10
CA ALA A 45 1.50 -8.27 26.55
C ALA A 45 0.27 -8.27 25.61
N GLN A 46 -0.20 -7.10 25.21
CA GLN A 46 -1.32 -6.95 24.27
C GLN A 46 -1.01 -7.64 22.94
N PHE A 47 0.17 -7.41 22.36
CA PHE A 47 0.60 -8.09 21.14
C PHE A 47 0.67 -9.62 21.36
N GLY A 48 1.20 -10.08 22.50
CA GLY A 48 1.28 -11.51 22.83
C GLY A 48 -0.10 -12.17 22.90
N PHE A 49 -1.08 -11.53 23.53
CA PHE A 49 -2.44 -12.06 23.62
C PHE A 49 -3.15 -12.08 22.27
N VAL A 50 -3.01 -11.03 21.45
CA VAL A 50 -3.60 -11.02 20.10
C VAL A 50 -2.93 -12.04 19.19
N ALA A 51 -1.61 -12.22 19.29
CA ALA A 51 -0.88 -13.25 18.56
C ALA A 51 -1.34 -14.67 18.98
N ALA A 52 -1.59 -14.89 20.26
CA ALA A 52 -2.16 -16.15 20.75
C ALA A 52 -3.58 -16.40 20.22
N ALA A 53 -4.43 -15.35 20.21
CA ALA A 53 -5.77 -15.43 19.62
C ALA A 53 -5.70 -15.74 18.11
N PHE A 54 -4.81 -15.09 17.37
CA PHE A 54 -4.62 -15.34 15.95
C PHE A 54 -4.11 -16.76 15.68
N ALA A 55 -3.15 -17.25 16.48
CA ALA A 55 -2.64 -18.62 16.40
C ALA A 55 -3.74 -19.65 16.72
N ALA A 56 -4.60 -19.39 17.71
CA ALA A 56 -5.73 -20.25 18.04
C ALA A 56 -6.73 -20.33 16.87
N LEU A 57 -7.10 -19.20 16.26
CA LEU A 57 -7.98 -19.20 15.10
C LEU A 57 -7.34 -19.95 13.91
N THR A 58 -6.05 -19.72 13.68
CA THR A 58 -5.28 -20.45 12.66
C THR A 58 -5.32 -21.97 12.90
N ALA A 59 -5.14 -22.40 14.13
CA ALA A 59 -5.23 -23.81 14.48
C ALA A 59 -6.62 -24.40 14.23
N CYS A 60 -7.70 -23.63 14.44
CA CYS A 60 -9.07 -24.06 14.12
C CYS A 60 -9.24 -24.27 12.61
N TYR A 61 -8.74 -23.36 11.77
CA TYR A 61 -8.80 -23.49 10.32
C TYR A 61 -7.98 -24.68 9.81
N VAL A 62 -6.74 -24.82 10.25
CA VAL A 62 -5.84 -25.92 9.83
C VAL A 62 -6.41 -27.27 10.20
N ARG A 63 -7.07 -27.38 11.36
CA ARG A 63 -7.71 -28.61 11.84
C ARG A 63 -9.12 -28.83 11.29
N SER A 64 -9.66 -27.89 10.52
CA SER A 64 -11.05 -27.91 10.03
C SER A 64 -12.07 -28.07 11.18
N ASP A 65 -11.91 -27.27 12.25
CA ASP A 65 -12.85 -27.27 13.40
C ASP A 65 -14.15 -26.53 13.02
N PHE A 66 -15.06 -27.23 12.35
CA PHE A 66 -16.33 -26.67 11.89
C PHE A 66 -17.32 -26.34 13.02
N SER A 67 -16.99 -26.61 14.26
CA SER A 67 -17.73 -26.07 15.40
C SER A 67 -17.53 -24.58 15.59
N VAL A 68 -16.54 -23.96 14.92
CA VAL A 68 -16.33 -22.51 14.89
C VAL A 68 -17.01 -21.94 13.66
N LEU A 69 -17.93 -20.99 13.86
CA LEU A 69 -18.78 -20.42 12.79
C LEU A 69 -17.96 -19.93 11.58
N THR A 70 -16.93 -19.10 11.81
CA THR A 70 -16.15 -18.55 10.71
C THR A 70 -15.34 -19.60 9.95
N VAL A 71 -14.92 -20.70 10.62
CA VAL A 71 -14.27 -21.84 9.98
C VAL A 71 -15.27 -22.62 9.13
N PHE A 72 -16.47 -22.86 9.64
CA PHE A 72 -17.54 -23.52 8.89
C PHE A 72 -17.91 -22.76 7.61
N GLU A 73 -18.03 -21.44 7.69
CA GLU A 73 -18.44 -20.61 6.55
C GLU A 73 -17.36 -20.43 5.49
N ASN A 74 -16.06 -20.54 5.87
CA ASN A 74 -14.93 -20.14 5.02
C ASN A 74 -13.85 -21.23 4.89
N SER A 75 -14.14 -22.50 5.19
CA SER A 75 -13.21 -23.62 5.03
C SER A 75 -13.93 -24.90 4.61
N HIS A 76 -13.17 -25.89 4.14
CA HIS A 76 -13.66 -27.21 3.75
C HIS A 76 -12.54 -28.25 4.01
N SER A 77 -12.92 -29.51 4.34
CA SER A 77 -11.94 -30.56 4.63
C SER A 77 -11.01 -30.84 3.45
N ALA A 78 -11.55 -30.85 2.22
CA ALA A 78 -10.81 -31.08 0.98
C ALA A 78 -9.97 -29.90 0.49
N MET A 79 -10.07 -28.72 1.12
CA MET A 79 -9.33 -27.53 0.69
C MET A 79 -7.83 -27.69 0.96
N PRO A 80 -6.93 -27.26 0.02
CA PRO A 80 -5.48 -27.29 0.23
C PRO A 80 -5.05 -26.55 1.50
N LEU A 81 -4.05 -27.06 2.20
CA LEU A 81 -3.59 -26.54 3.50
C LEU A 81 -3.23 -25.05 3.45
N ILE A 82 -2.60 -24.59 2.34
CA ILE A 82 -2.27 -23.18 2.16
C ILE A 82 -3.53 -22.31 2.24
N TYR A 83 -4.63 -22.74 1.62
CA TYR A 83 -5.88 -21.97 1.62
C TYR A 83 -6.63 -22.10 2.95
N LYS A 84 -6.52 -23.22 3.68
CA LYS A 84 -6.98 -23.29 5.07
C LYS A 84 -6.28 -22.26 5.93
N PHE A 85 -4.96 -22.13 5.79
CA PHE A 85 -4.18 -21.13 6.52
C PHE A 85 -4.57 -19.70 6.13
N THR A 86 -4.65 -19.40 4.83
CA THR A 86 -4.95 -18.04 4.36
C THR A 86 -6.42 -17.67 4.53
N SER A 87 -7.32 -18.62 4.69
CA SER A 87 -8.72 -18.38 5.04
C SER A 87 -8.90 -17.66 6.36
N VAL A 88 -7.91 -17.72 7.25
CA VAL A 88 -7.94 -16.95 8.52
C VAL A 88 -8.23 -15.47 8.25
N TRP A 89 -7.64 -14.89 7.21
CA TRP A 89 -7.90 -13.49 6.82
C TRP A 89 -8.72 -13.33 5.54
N GLY A 90 -9.15 -14.42 4.92
CA GLY A 90 -10.02 -14.44 3.74
C GLY A 90 -11.49 -14.17 4.04
N ASN A 91 -11.82 -13.75 5.25
CA ASN A 91 -13.18 -13.46 5.72
C ASN A 91 -13.18 -12.20 6.60
N HIS A 92 -14.36 -11.76 7.03
CA HIS A 92 -14.50 -10.53 7.80
C HIS A 92 -13.88 -10.66 9.21
N GLU A 93 -14.26 -11.67 9.98
CA GLU A 93 -13.89 -11.84 11.39
C GLU A 93 -12.37 -12.02 11.56
N GLY A 94 -11.81 -12.92 10.80
CA GLY A 94 -10.38 -13.21 10.87
C GLY A 94 -9.51 -12.10 10.29
N SER A 95 -9.98 -11.38 9.26
CA SER A 95 -9.27 -10.21 8.73
C SER A 95 -9.24 -9.05 9.73
N MET A 96 -10.28 -8.88 10.55
CA MET A 96 -10.29 -7.89 11.64
C MET A 96 -9.35 -8.31 12.78
N LEU A 97 -9.21 -9.62 13.03
CA LEU A 97 -8.22 -10.11 13.98
C LEU A 97 -6.78 -9.87 13.47
N LEU A 98 -6.52 -10.06 12.18
CA LEU A 98 -5.24 -9.68 11.54
C LEU A 98 -5.00 -8.17 11.65
N TRP A 99 -6.05 -7.35 11.49
CA TRP A 99 -5.97 -5.89 11.62
C TRP A 99 -5.47 -5.48 13.00
N VAL A 100 -6.05 -6.01 14.07
CA VAL A 100 -5.62 -5.68 15.45
C VAL A 100 -4.28 -6.33 15.79
N LEU A 101 -3.93 -7.48 15.19
CA LEU A 101 -2.60 -8.08 15.34
C LEU A 101 -1.52 -7.12 14.81
N ILE A 102 -1.71 -6.56 13.64
CA ILE A 102 -0.77 -5.61 13.04
C ILE A 102 -0.73 -4.30 13.85
N LEU A 103 -1.89 -3.81 14.30
CA LEU A 103 -1.97 -2.62 15.15
C LEU A 103 -1.11 -2.79 16.43
N THR A 104 -1.27 -3.92 17.11
CA THR A 104 -0.53 -4.22 18.33
C THR A 104 0.95 -4.54 18.07
N LEU A 105 1.26 -5.15 16.91
CA LEU A 105 2.65 -5.33 16.46
C LEU A 105 3.38 -3.99 16.37
N PHE A 106 2.80 -2.97 15.73
CA PHE A 106 3.41 -1.63 15.67
C PHE A 106 3.57 -1.02 17.07
N GLY A 107 2.61 -1.21 17.97
CA GLY A 107 2.75 -0.82 19.39
C GLY A 107 3.92 -1.51 20.08
N ALA A 108 4.04 -2.82 19.94
CA ALA A 108 5.14 -3.62 20.48
C ALA A 108 6.51 -3.21 19.88
N LEU A 109 6.55 -2.93 18.58
CA LEU A 109 7.77 -2.44 17.93
C LEU A 109 8.19 -1.06 18.47
N VAL A 110 7.25 -0.14 18.71
CA VAL A 110 7.56 1.15 19.35
C VAL A 110 8.04 0.96 20.77
N ALA A 111 7.43 0.07 21.55
CA ALA A 111 7.89 -0.27 22.90
C ALA A 111 9.35 -0.77 22.88
N GLY A 112 9.68 -1.69 21.96
CA GLY A 112 11.02 -2.27 21.85
C GLY A 112 12.09 -1.36 21.26
N PHE A 113 11.75 -0.59 20.22
CA PHE A 113 12.71 0.21 19.44
C PHE A 113 12.66 1.71 19.74
N GLY A 114 11.67 2.19 20.48
CA GLY A 114 11.47 3.61 20.80
C GLY A 114 12.32 4.14 21.96
N ARG A 115 13.50 3.57 22.23
CA ARG A 115 14.33 3.88 23.40
C ARG A 115 14.85 5.34 23.50
N ASN A 116 14.86 6.06 22.38
CA ASN A 116 15.40 7.42 22.32
C ASN A 116 14.32 8.52 22.35
N MET A 117 13.09 8.13 22.59
CA MET A 117 11.99 9.09 22.84
C MET A 117 11.94 9.45 24.33
N PRO A 118 11.49 10.67 24.67
CA PRO A 118 11.14 11.00 26.05
C PRO A 118 10.10 10.01 26.58
N GLU A 119 10.24 9.58 27.83
CA GLU A 119 9.34 8.57 28.42
C GLU A 119 7.87 9.00 28.38
N SER A 120 7.57 10.26 28.70
CA SER A 120 6.22 10.81 28.64
C SER A 120 5.64 10.73 27.23
N PHE A 121 6.45 11.10 26.22
CA PHE A 121 6.02 11.08 24.83
C PHE A 121 5.76 9.65 24.35
N LYS A 122 6.66 8.70 24.66
CA LYS A 122 6.47 7.28 24.32
C LYS A 122 5.22 6.69 25.00
N ALA A 123 5.01 7.04 26.28
CA ALA A 123 3.82 6.63 27.02
C ALA A 123 2.52 7.16 26.36
N CYS A 124 2.51 8.42 25.93
CA CYS A 124 1.38 9.00 25.20
C CYS A 124 1.15 8.31 23.84
N VAL A 125 2.21 8.03 23.06
CA VAL A 125 2.10 7.32 21.76
C VAL A 125 1.47 5.96 21.95
N LEU A 126 1.98 5.16 22.91
CA LEU A 126 1.49 3.81 23.19
C LEU A 126 0.07 3.83 23.76
N ALA A 127 -0.29 4.84 24.57
CA ALA A 127 -1.64 5.00 25.08
C ALA A 127 -2.66 5.33 23.94
N VAL A 128 -2.30 6.22 23.01
CA VAL A 128 -3.14 6.52 21.85
C VAL A 128 -3.31 5.29 20.95
N GLN A 129 -2.24 4.53 20.73
CA GLN A 129 -2.30 3.28 19.98
C GLN A 129 -3.26 2.28 20.65
N ALA A 130 -3.25 2.21 21.98
CA ALA A 130 -4.16 1.37 22.74
C ALA A 130 -5.62 1.85 22.69
N TRP A 131 -5.90 3.17 22.62
CA TRP A 131 -7.26 3.66 22.41
C TRP A 131 -7.87 3.12 21.13
N ILE A 132 -7.08 3.12 20.04
CA ILE A 132 -7.51 2.55 18.76
C ILE A 132 -7.76 1.04 18.93
N ALA A 133 -6.81 0.32 19.57
CA ALA A 133 -6.95 -1.12 19.80
C ALA A 133 -8.19 -1.48 20.60
N VAL A 134 -8.49 -0.76 21.69
CA VAL A 134 -9.69 -0.98 22.53
C VAL A 134 -10.97 -0.83 21.72
N ALA A 135 -11.07 0.20 20.87
CA ALA A 135 -12.25 0.39 20.03
C ALA A 135 -12.44 -0.78 19.05
N PHE A 136 -11.36 -1.28 18.45
CA PHE A 136 -11.44 -2.43 17.54
C PHE A 136 -11.62 -3.77 18.27
N TYR A 137 -11.12 -3.95 19.49
CA TYR A 137 -11.46 -5.13 20.30
C TYR A 137 -12.94 -5.18 20.64
N LEU A 138 -13.52 -4.05 21.04
CA LEU A 138 -14.96 -3.95 21.27
C LEU A 138 -15.74 -4.26 20.01
N PHE A 139 -15.32 -3.71 18.87
CA PHE A 139 -15.91 -4.03 17.57
C PHE A 139 -15.88 -5.53 17.28
N ILE A 140 -14.70 -6.17 17.42
CA ILE A 140 -14.54 -7.61 17.16
C ILE A 140 -15.38 -8.43 18.11
N LEU A 141 -15.31 -8.18 19.41
CA LEU A 141 -16.00 -9.00 20.43
C LEU A 141 -17.53 -8.85 20.36
N LEU A 142 -18.04 -7.67 19.99
CA LEU A 142 -19.48 -7.40 20.00
C LEU A 142 -20.17 -7.68 18.67
N THR A 143 -19.47 -7.52 17.53
CA THR A 143 -20.10 -7.61 16.21
C THR A 143 -19.46 -8.65 15.27
N SER A 144 -18.22 -9.03 15.52
CA SER A 144 -17.42 -9.80 14.54
C SER A 144 -16.51 -10.84 15.21
N ASN A 145 -17.06 -11.54 16.23
CA ASN A 145 -16.29 -12.46 17.05
C ASN A 145 -15.87 -13.71 16.25
N PRO A 146 -14.56 -13.94 16.00
CA PRO A 146 -14.07 -15.06 15.20
C PRO A 146 -14.18 -16.43 15.92
N PHE A 147 -14.56 -16.44 17.19
CA PHE A 147 -14.62 -17.65 18.02
C PHE A 147 -16.05 -18.09 18.36
N LEU A 148 -17.07 -17.57 17.63
CA LEU A 148 -18.44 -18.02 17.81
C LEU A 148 -18.57 -19.51 17.50
N ARG A 149 -19.33 -20.22 18.37
CA ARG A 149 -19.50 -21.68 18.28
C ARG A 149 -20.85 -22.04 17.68
N LEU A 150 -20.84 -23.14 16.94
CA LEU A 150 -22.05 -23.80 16.45
C LEU A 150 -22.32 -25.07 17.28
N ALA A 151 -23.55 -25.27 17.69
CA ALA A 151 -24.02 -26.45 18.39
C ALA A 151 -25.39 -26.90 17.81
N PRO A 152 -25.49 -28.07 17.21
CA PRO A 152 -24.42 -29.05 16.97
C PRO A 152 -23.39 -28.59 15.94
N ALA A 153 -22.16 -29.10 16.04
CA ALA A 153 -21.12 -28.82 15.07
C ALA A 153 -21.48 -29.44 13.70
N PRO A 154 -21.43 -28.69 12.60
CA PRO A 154 -21.64 -29.23 11.25
C PRO A 154 -20.56 -30.26 10.90
N PHE A 155 -20.93 -31.23 10.04
CA PHE A 155 -20.02 -32.30 9.61
C PHE A 155 -18.96 -31.77 8.63
N GLU A 156 -19.31 -30.78 7.79
CA GLU A 156 -18.43 -30.25 6.74
C GLU A 156 -18.63 -28.72 6.60
N GLY A 157 -17.60 -28.02 6.14
CA GLY A 157 -17.62 -26.58 5.91
C GLY A 157 -18.13 -26.17 4.53
N ARG A 158 -18.51 -24.90 4.41
CA ARG A 158 -19.07 -24.30 3.17
C ARG A 158 -18.03 -23.92 2.12
N ASP A 159 -16.74 -24.10 2.44
CA ASP A 159 -15.59 -23.68 1.62
C ASP A 159 -15.34 -22.17 1.59
N LEU A 160 -14.14 -21.77 1.23
CA LEU A 160 -13.76 -20.38 1.00
C LEU A 160 -14.38 -19.85 -0.31
N ASN A 161 -14.60 -18.56 -0.41
CA ASN A 161 -14.98 -17.96 -1.68
C ASN A 161 -13.95 -18.35 -2.77
N PRO A 162 -14.39 -18.92 -3.90
CA PRO A 162 -13.52 -19.41 -4.97
C PRO A 162 -12.46 -18.42 -5.46
N VAL A 163 -12.81 -17.14 -5.64
CA VAL A 163 -11.87 -16.09 -6.06
C VAL A 163 -10.73 -15.88 -5.06
N LEU A 164 -10.95 -16.23 -3.80
CA LEU A 164 -9.94 -16.11 -2.72
C LEU A 164 -9.03 -17.35 -2.61
N GLN A 165 -9.34 -18.45 -3.29
CA GLN A 165 -8.48 -19.64 -3.30
C GLN A 165 -7.34 -19.47 -4.32
N ASP A 166 -6.51 -18.46 -4.06
CA ASP A 166 -5.39 -18.05 -4.89
C ASP A 166 -4.19 -17.65 -4.02
N VAL A 167 -2.97 -17.78 -4.57
CA VAL A 167 -1.74 -17.40 -3.86
C VAL A 167 -1.69 -15.89 -3.56
N GLY A 168 -2.36 -15.07 -4.38
CA GLY A 168 -2.51 -13.63 -4.13
C GLY A 168 -3.12 -13.34 -2.75
N LEU A 169 -4.10 -14.15 -2.30
CA LEU A 169 -4.66 -14.02 -0.96
C LEU A 169 -3.62 -14.27 0.15
N ALA A 170 -2.61 -15.10 -0.09
CA ALA A 170 -1.60 -15.40 0.93
C ALA A 170 -0.73 -14.18 1.26
N VAL A 171 -0.40 -13.36 0.28
CA VAL A 171 0.64 -12.32 0.41
C VAL A 171 0.11 -10.89 0.33
N HIS A 172 -0.89 -10.62 -0.52
CA HIS A 172 -1.40 -9.26 -0.72
C HIS A 172 -2.05 -8.65 0.54
N PRO A 173 -3.07 -9.27 1.20
CA PRO A 173 -3.74 -8.64 2.33
C PRO A 173 -2.84 -8.38 3.53
N PRO A 174 -1.93 -9.29 3.95
CA PRO A 174 -0.98 -8.99 5.01
C PRO A 174 -0.07 -7.80 4.70
N MET A 175 0.45 -7.68 3.47
CA MET A 175 1.28 -6.55 3.07
C MET A 175 0.49 -5.24 3.04
N LEU A 176 -0.72 -5.27 2.51
CA LEU A 176 -1.61 -4.12 2.50
C LEU A 176 -1.92 -3.64 3.93
N TYR A 177 -2.23 -4.58 4.83
CA TYR A 177 -2.54 -4.26 6.23
C TYR A 177 -1.33 -3.72 7.00
N LEU A 178 -0.14 -4.28 6.79
CA LEU A 178 1.10 -3.71 7.35
C LEU A 178 1.29 -2.25 6.92
N GLY A 179 0.86 -1.90 5.72
CA GLY A 179 0.91 -0.54 5.23
C GLY A 179 -0.15 0.35 5.88
N TYR A 180 -1.42 0.11 5.61
CA TYR A 180 -2.45 1.07 6.00
C TYR A 180 -2.80 1.04 7.50
N VAL A 181 -2.74 -0.12 8.16
CA VAL A 181 -2.83 -0.19 9.63
C VAL A 181 -1.57 0.38 10.28
N GLY A 182 -0.40 0.17 9.66
CA GLY A 182 0.85 0.74 10.13
C GLY A 182 0.85 2.26 10.21
N LEU A 183 0.04 2.96 9.41
CA LEU A 183 -0.16 4.41 9.52
C LEU A 183 -0.82 4.84 10.85
N SER A 184 -1.42 3.92 11.61
CA SER A 184 -1.94 4.20 12.96
C SER A 184 -0.86 4.71 13.91
N ILE A 185 0.37 4.20 13.76
CA ILE A 185 1.46 4.67 14.61
C ILE A 185 1.84 6.12 14.29
N THR A 186 1.79 6.50 13.01
CA THR A 186 2.01 7.88 12.56
C THR A 186 0.96 8.83 13.17
N PHE A 187 -0.30 8.41 13.16
CA PHE A 187 -1.41 9.10 13.84
C PHE A 187 -1.16 9.20 15.35
N SER A 188 -0.76 8.11 16.01
CA SER A 188 -0.48 8.09 17.44
C SER A 188 0.64 9.06 17.84
N PHE A 189 1.68 9.17 16.99
CA PHE A 189 2.73 10.19 17.15
C PHE A 189 2.20 11.62 16.99
N ALA A 190 1.30 11.86 16.04
CA ALA A 190 0.69 13.18 15.85
C ALA A 190 -0.18 13.56 17.04
N MET A 191 -1.00 12.64 17.53
CA MET A 191 -1.86 12.86 18.69
C MET A 191 -1.05 13.11 19.96
N ALA A 192 0.00 12.31 20.22
CA ALA A 192 0.89 12.50 21.35
C ALA A 192 1.59 13.87 21.28
N ALA A 193 2.00 14.30 20.07
CA ALA A 193 2.61 15.62 19.88
C ALA A 193 1.63 16.77 20.15
N LEU A 194 0.37 16.63 19.77
CA LEU A 194 -0.66 17.62 20.09
C LEU A 194 -1.00 17.64 21.60
N ILE A 195 -1.05 16.47 22.25
CA ILE A 195 -1.29 16.35 23.70
C ILE A 195 -0.19 17.04 24.49
N GLU A 196 1.09 16.77 24.18
CA GLU A 196 2.23 17.33 24.90
C GLU A 196 2.65 18.74 24.43
N GLY A 197 2.18 19.17 23.27
CA GLY A 197 2.60 20.45 22.66
C GLY A 197 4.05 20.42 22.11
N ARG A 198 4.62 19.25 21.87
CA ARG A 198 6.01 19.05 21.44
C ARG A 198 6.11 18.70 19.97
N ILE A 199 6.18 19.71 19.11
CA ILE A 199 6.31 19.55 17.65
C ILE A 199 7.59 20.26 17.18
N ASN A 200 8.64 19.48 16.96
CA ASN A 200 9.97 19.95 16.59
C ASN A 200 10.67 18.96 15.64
N ALA A 201 11.91 19.27 15.24
CA ALA A 201 12.72 18.41 14.37
C ALA A 201 12.95 16.99 14.94
N ALA A 202 12.95 16.83 16.27
CA ALA A 202 13.10 15.51 16.90
C ALA A 202 11.85 14.64 16.64
N TRP A 203 10.65 15.22 16.75
CA TRP A 203 9.41 14.53 16.41
C TRP A 203 9.42 14.01 14.97
N ALA A 204 9.84 14.82 14.00
CA ALA A 204 9.93 14.39 12.60
C ALA A 204 10.88 13.20 12.43
N ARG A 205 12.01 13.18 13.16
CA ARG A 205 12.95 12.05 13.15
C ARG A 205 12.38 10.78 13.77
N TRP A 206 11.53 10.91 14.80
CA TRP A 206 10.92 9.74 15.45
C TRP A 206 9.82 9.12 14.58
N VAL A 207 8.98 9.93 13.94
CA VAL A 207 7.83 9.41 13.16
C VAL A 207 8.22 8.90 11.76
N ARG A 208 9.26 9.50 11.16
CA ARG A 208 9.65 9.22 9.78
C ARG A 208 9.96 7.75 9.47
N PRO A 209 10.71 6.98 10.28
CA PRO A 209 10.99 5.58 10.01
C PRO A 209 9.71 4.73 9.97
N TRP A 210 8.76 5.00 10.85
CA TRP A 210 7.48 4.28 10.92
C TRP A 210 6.60 4.58 9.72
N THR A 211 6.50 5.86 9.36
CA THR A 211 5.78 6.28 8.15
C THR A 211 6.39 5.65 6.90
N LEU A 212 7.72 5.61 6.80
CA LEU A 212 8.41 5.01 5.67
C LEU A 212 8.19 3.49 5.61
N ALA A 213 8.24 2.78 6.73
CA ALA A 213 7.95 1.35 6.79
C ALA A 213 6.52 1.05 6.36
N ALA A 214 5.54 1.80 6.88
CA ALA A 214 4.14 1.68 6.49
C ALA A 214 3.94 1.99 4.99
N TRP A 215 4.56 3.05 4.48
CA TRP A 215 4.51 3.43 3.07
C TRP A 215 5.09 2.35 2.14
N MET A 216 6.20 1.72 2.52
CA MET A 216 6.80 0.61 1.76
C MET A 216 5.87 -0.58 1.68
N CYS A 217 5.30 -1.00 2.81
CA CYS A 217 4.34 -2.12 2.86
C CYS A 217 3.08 -1.79 2.05
N LEU A 218 2.59 -0.55 2.13
CA LEU A 218 1.43 -0.11 1.36
C LEU A 218 1.71 -0.06 -0.15
N THR A 219 2.90 0.42 -0.56
CA THR A 219 3.34 0.40 -1.97
C THR A 219 3.37 -1.03 -2.50
N LEU A 220 3.97 -1.94 -1.75
CA LEU A 220 4.03 -3.36 -2.14
C LEU A 220 2.64 -3.99 -2.12
N GLY A 221 1.84 -3.71 -1.09
CA GLY A 221 0.47 -4.22 -0.96
C GLY A 221 -0.41 -3.80 -2.14
N ILE A 222 -0.40 -2.52 -2.53
CA ILE A 222 -1.14 -2.01 -3.70
C ILE A 222 -0.66 -2.70 -4.98
N ALA A 223 0.65 -2.79 -5.20
CA ALA A 223 1.20 -3.43 -6.39
C ALA A 223 0.83 -4.92 -6.48
N MET A 224 0.88 -5.64 -5.35
CA MET A 224 0.49 -7.06 -5.31
C MET A 224 -1.01 -7.25 -5.53
N GLY A 225 -1.86 -6.36 -5.00
CA GLY A 225 -3.31 -6.38 -5.24
C GLY A 225 -3.66 -6.12 -6.70
N SER A 226 -2.99 -5.13 -7.30
CA SER A 226 -3.10 -4.83 -8.73
C SER A 226 -2.70 -6.04 -9.59
N TYR A 227 -1.59 -6.72 -9.27
CA TYR A 227 -1.17 -7.93 -9.98
C TYR A 227 -2.14 -9.09 -9.79
N TRP A 228 -2.66 -9.26 -8.56
CA TRP A 228 -3.65 -10.30 -8.26
C TRP A 228 -4.95 -10.09 -9.03
N ALA A 229 -5.51 -8.87 -9.02
CA ALA A 229 -6.69 -8.52 -9.81
C ALA A 229 -6.46 -8.74 -11.32
N TYR A 230 -5.28 -8.38 -11.82
CA TYR A 230 -4.89 -8.52 -13.22
C TYR A 230 -5.05 -9.95 -13.75
N TYR A 231 -4.60 -10.97 -13.01
CA TYR A 231 -4.68 -12.34 -13.52
C TYR A 231 -5.91 -13.12 -13.06
N THR A 232 -6.53 -12.73 -11.92
CA THR A 232 -7.64 -13.49 -11.33
C THR A 232 -8.99 -13.11 -11.93
N LEU A 233 -9.21 -11.82 -12.25
CA LEU A 233 -10.51 -11.35 -12.73
C LEU A 233 -10.81 -11.72 -14.20
N GLY A 234 -9.80 -12.13 -14.95
CA GLY A 234 -9.97 -12.50 -16.36
C GLY A 234 -10.16 -11.31 -17.32
N TRP A 235 -10.06 -10.08 -16.82
CA TRP A 235 -10.29 -8.86 -17.61
C TRP A 235 -9.01 -8.24 -18.18
N GLY A 236 -7.82 -8.70 -17.74
CA GLY A 236 -6.54 -8.23 -18.20
C GLY A 236 -6.21 -6.76 -17.87
N GLY A 237 -6.97 -6.12 -16.99
CA GLY A 237 -6.70 -4.77 -16.49
C GLY A 237 -5.83 -4.81 -15.24
N TRP A 238 -4.95 -3.82 -15.06
CA TRP A 238 -4.06 -3.71 -13.91
C TRP A 238 -4.55 -2.69 -12.87
N TRP A 239 -5.50 -1.80 -13.20
CA TRP A 239 -6.13 -0.80 -12.33
C TRP A 239 -7.51 -0.43 -12.85
N PHE A 240 -8.52 -0.43 -12.01
CA PHE A 240 -9.93 -0.24 -12.40
C PHE A 240 -10.57 1.00 -11.79
N TRP A 241 -9.85 1.75 -10.95
CA TRP A 241 -10.42 2.80 -10.12
C TRP A 241 -11.58 2.31 -9.25
N ASP A 242 -11.53 1.04 -8.86
CA ASP A 242 -12.49 0.46 -7.92
C ASP A 242 -12.41 1.20 -6.58
N PRO A 243 -13.54 1.43 -5.88
CA PRO A 243 -13.54 2.09 -4.59
C PRO A 243 -12.58 1.49 -3.55
N VAL A 244 -12.31 0.19 -3.59
CA VAL A 244 -11.35 -0.47 -2.69
C VAL A 244 -9.91 -0.19 -3.09
N GLU A 245 -9.61 -0.16 -4.39
CA GLU A 245 -8.32 0.30 -4.92
C GLU A 245 -8.07 1.75 -4.50
N ASN A 246 -9.05 2.63 -4.71
CA ASN A 246 -9.00 4.03 -4.32
C ASN A 246 -8.79 4.19 -2.81
N ALA A 247 -9.46 3.37 -1.98
CA ALA A 247 -9.32 3.37 -0.54
C ALA A 247 -7.88 3.06 -0.07
N SER A 248 -7.12 2.31 -0.85
CA SER A 248 -5.70 2.05 -0.57
C SER A 248 -4.77 3.14 -1.11
N LEU A 249 -5.12 3.76 -2.25
CA LEU A 249 -4.34 4.81 -2.90
C LEU A 249 -4.36 6.12 -2.10
N MET A 250 -5.50 6.50 -1.53
CA MET A 250 -5.63 7.75 -0.76
C MET A 250 -4.64 7.85 0.42
N PRO A 251 -4.56 6.87 1.35
CA PRO A 251 -3.58 6.92 2.43
C PRO A 251 -2.13 6.86 1.91
N TRP A 252 -1.87 6.20 0.78
CA TRP A 252 -0.56 6.18 0.13
C TRP A 252 -0.13 7.58 -0.34
N LEU A 253 -1.03 8.34 -0.98
CA LEU A 253 -0.80 9.72 -1.41
C LEU A 253 -0.54 10.64 -0.21
N ALA A 254 -1.37 10.55 0.83
CA ALA A 254 -1.21 11.34 2.06
C ALA A 254 0.10 11.00 2.80
N ALA A 255 0.47 9.72 2.89
CA ALA A 255 1.73 9.27 3.49
C ALA A 255 2.95 9.72 2.66
N THR A 256 2.84 9.73 1.33
CA THR A 256 3.89 10.26 0.44
C THR A 256 4.10 11.76 0.70
N ALA A 257 3.04 12.56 0.75
CA ALA A 257 3.10 13.98 1.11
C ALA A 257 3.70 14.19 2.52
N LEU A 258 3.30 13.35 3.48
CA LEU A 258 3.83 13.39 4.83
C LEU A 258 5.34 13.11 4.87
N LEU A 259 5.83 12.08 4.18
CA LEU A 259 7.27 11.76 4.13
C LEU A 259 8.09 12.97 3.64
N HIS A 260 7.60 13.68 2.63
CA HIS A 260 8.24 14.90 2.12
C HIS A 260 8.17 16.07 3.14
N SER A 261 7.03 16.26 3.82
CA SER A 261 6.88 17.25 4.88
C SER A 261 7.82 16.99 6.06
N LEU A 262 7.98 15.72 6.46
CA LEU A 262 8.87 15.33 7.55
C LEU A 262 10.34 15.66 7.26
N VAL A 263 10.77 15.60 6.00
CA VAL A 263 12.13 16.03 5.60
C VAL A 263 12.32 17.54 5.81
N VAL A 264 11.33 18.35 5.43
CA VAL A 264 11.36 19.81 5.64
C VAL A 264 11.36 20.12 7.13
N MET A 265 10.49 19.46 7.88
CA MET A 265 10.39 19.67 9.33
C MET A 265 11.66 19.27 10.07
N GLU A 266 12.30 18.15 9.69
CA GLU A 266 13.57 17.71 10.30
C GLU A 266 14.71 18.70 10.05
N LYS A 267 14.81 19.26 8.83
CA LYS A 267 15.94 20.11 8.42
C LYS A 267 15.72 21.59 8.68
N ARG A 268 14.48 22.04 8.68
CA ARG A 268 14.12 23.47 8.66
C ARG A 268 13.15 23.89 9.76
N GLU A 269 12.58 22.94 10.52
CA GLU A 269 11.49 23.16 11.48
C GLU A 269 10.27 23.90 10.89
N ALA A 270 10.10 23.82 9.58
CA ALA A 270 8.96 24.38 8.85
C ALA A 270 7.91 23.29 8.59
N LEU A 271 6.71 23.69 8.14
CA LEU A 271 5.57 22.83 7.82
C LEU A 271 5.03 22.00 9.01
N LYS A 272 5.17 22.48 10.25
CA LYS A 272 4.74 21.78 11.47
C LYS A 272 3.25 21.42 11.43
N VAL A 273 2.41 22.43 11.20
CA VAL A 273 0.94 22.26 11.11
C VAL A 273 0.56 21.28 10.02
N TRP A 274 1.19 21.43 8.85
CA TRP A 274 0.94 20.57 7.69
C TRP A 274 1.36 19.11 7.94
N SER A 275 2.51 18.89 8.57
CA SER A 275 3.01 17.54 8.91
C SER A 275 2.07 16.81 9.89
N ILE A 276 1.55 17.51 10.89
CA ILE A 276 0.60 16.93 11.84
C ILE A 276 -0.72 16.61 11.14
N LEU A 277 -1.24 17.53 10.32
CA LEU A 277 -2.48 17.30 9.58
C LEU A 277 -2.36 16.09 8.64
N LEU A 278 -1.27 15.99 7.88
CA LEU A 278 -1.03 14.85 7.00
C LEU A 278 -0.90 13.53 7.77
N ALA A 279 -0.28 13.54 8.95
CA ALA A 279 -0.18 12.35 9.80
C ALA A 279 -1.57 11.89 10.30
N ILE A 280 -2.45 12.82 10.64
CA ILE A 280 -3.84 12.54 10.99
C ILE A 280 -4.58 12.01 9.76
N LEU A 281 -4.51 12.70 8.62
CA LEU A 281 -5.24 12.35 7.40
C LEU A 281 -4.81 11.00 6.85
N ALA A 282 -3.53 10.65 6.86
CA ALA A 282 -3.04 9.37 6.34
C ALA A 282 -3.73 8.18 7.02
N PHE A 283 -3.86 8.18 8.34
CA PHE A 283 -4.57 7.11 9.05
C PHE A 283 -6.09 7.28 8.99
N SER A 284 -6.61 8.50 9.00
CA SER A 284 -8.04 8.76 8.81
C SER A 284 -8.56 8.17 7.49
N LEU A 285 -7.81 8.32 6.41
CA LEU A 285 -8.13 7.72 5.12
C LEU A 285 -8.03 6.18 5.15
N SER A 286 -7.10 5.62 5.93
CA SER A 286 -7.05 4.16 6.17
C SER A 286 -8.28 3.66 6.92
N LEU A 287 -8.76 4.40 7.94
CA LEU A 287 -9.98 4.07 8.66
C LEU A 287 -11.22 4.17 7.76
N ILE A 288 -11.30 5.22 6.93
CA ILE A 288 -12.37 5.37 5.93
C ILE A 288 -12.33 4.19 4.94
N GLY A 289 -11.16 3.79 4.47
CA GLY A 289 -11.00 2.60 3.64
C GLY A 289 -11.51 1.33 4.33
N THR A 290 -11.22 1.15 5.62
CA THR A 290 -11.76 0.04 6.41
C THR A 290 -13.29 0.08 6.46
N PHE A 291 -13.89 1.26 6.66
CA PHE A 291 -15.35 1.45 6.60
C PHE A 291 -15.92 1.08 5.24
N LEU A 292 -15.37 1.62 4.15
CA LEU A 292 -15.84 1.37 2.79
C LEU A 292 -15.87 -0.12 2.44
N VAL A 293 -14.81 -0.85 2.82
CA VAL A 293 -14.69 -2.29 2.52
C VAL A 293 -15.58 -3.16 3.41
N ARG A 294 -15.89 -2.71 4.66
CA ARG A 294 -16.54 -3.55 5.68
C ARG A 294 -17.99 -3.21 5.97
N SER A 295 -18.46 -2.03 5.57
CA SER A 295 -19.86 -1.61 5.77
C SER A 295 -20.84 -2.21 4.76
N GLY A 296 -20.33 -2.73 3.63
CA GLY A 296 -21.18 -3.19 2.53
C GLY A 296 -21.96 -2.08 1.82
N VAL A 297 -21.59 -0.83 2.05
CA VAL A 297 -22.26 0.34 1.43
C VAL A 297 -21.86 0.48 -0.04
N LEU A 298 -20.70 -0.07 -0.44
CA LEU A 298 -20.21 0.00 -1.82
C LEU A 298 -20.44 -1.31 -2.58
N THR A 299 -20.92 -1.20 -3.81
CA THR A 299 -20.84 -2.28 -4.79
C THR A 299 -19.41 -2.35 -5.34
N SER A 300 -18.63 -3.30 -4.87
CA SER A 300 -17.26 -3.56 -5.34
C SER A 300 -17.07 -5.05 -5.53
N VAL A 301 -16.24 -5.43 -6.51
CA VAL A 301 -15.79 -6.83 -6.69
C VAL A 301 -15.02 -7.36 -5.47
N HIS A 302 -14.60 -6.47 -4.57
CA HIS A 302 -13.90 -6.79 -3.32
C HIS A 302 -14.82 -6.82 -2.09
N ALA A 303 -16.13 -6.57 -2.23
CA ALA A 303 -17.08 -6.57 -1.14
C ALA A 303 -17.58 -8.00 -0.87
N PHE A 304 -16.91 -8.73 0.02
CA PHE A 304 -17.24 -10.13 0.33
C PHE A 304 -18.24 -10.29 1.48
N ALA A 305 -18.57 -9.24 2.22
CA ALA A 305 -19.55 -9.26 3.30
C ALA A 305 -20.13 -7.88 3.55
N SER A 306 -21.45 -7.77 3.48
CA SER A 306 -22.21 -6.57 3.85
C SER A 306 -23.05 -6.83 5.11
N ASP A 307 -22.80 -6.07 6.17
CA ASP A 307 -23.60 -6.08 7.39
C ASP A 307 -23.78 -4.65 7.90
N PRO A 308 -25.00 -4.10 7.84
CA PRO A 308 -25.28 -2.72 8.25
C PRO A 308 -24.91 -2.42 9.70
N MET A 309 -25.09 -3.37 10.64
CA MET A 309 -24.75 -3.17 12.05
C MET A 309 -23.25 -2.98 12.25
N ARG A 310 -22.43 -3.72 11.53
CA ARG A 310 -20.97 -3.55 11.50
C ARG A 310 -20.58 -2.18 10.95
N GLY A 311 -21.29 -1.72 9.90
CA GLY A 311 -21.09 -0.41 9.31
C GLY A 311 -21.31 0.73 10.32
N VAL A 312 -22.41 0.69 11.09
CA VAL A 312 -22.71 1.70 12.11
C VAL A 312 -21.64 1.75 13.20
N PHE A 313 -21.16 0.60 13.68
CA PHE A 313 -20.10 0.55 14.70
C PHE A 313 -18.79 1.16 14.17
N ILE A 314 -18.37 0.80 12.95
CA ILE A 314 -17.15 1.37 12.34
C ILE A 314 -17.33 2.88 12.12
N LEU A 315 -18.53 3.33 11.72
CA LEU A 315 -18.82 4.76 11.59
C LEU A 315 -18.65 5.50 12.93
N ALA A 316 -19.09 4.90 14.05
CA ALA A 316 -18.84 5.46 15.37
C ALA A 316 -17.34 5.57 15.70
N ILE A 317 -16.54 4.56 15.32
CA ILE A 317 -15.06 4.60 15.42
C ILE A 317 -14.49 5.76 14.58
N LEU A 318 -14.97 5.95 13.34
CA LEU A 318 -14.53 7.05 12.47
C LEU A 318 -14.81 8.41 13.11
N VAL A 319 -16.06 8.62 13.58
CA VAL A 319 -16.46 9.88 14.22
C VAL A 319 -15.59 10.16 15.46
N LEU A 320 -15.32 9.15 16.27
CA LEU A 320 -14.49 9.28 17.48
C LEU A 320 -13.05 9.66 17.15
N PHE A 321 -12.39 8.89 16.28
CA PHE A 321 -10.94 9.07 16.03
C PHE A 321 -10.67 10.19 15.03
N ILE A 322 -11.42 10.29 13.93
CA ILE A 322 -11.21 11.36 12.95
C ILE A 322 -11.74 12.68 13.51
N GLY A 323 -12.96 12.68 14.02
CA GLY A 323 -13.57 13.88 14.61
C GLY A 323 -12.78 14.39 15.81
N GLY A 324 -12.41 13.50 16.74
CA GLY A 324 -11.59 13.82 17.91
C GLY A 324 -10.21 14.33 17.54
N ALA A 325 -9.54 13.73 16.54
CA ALA A 325 -8.23 14.18 16.08
C ALA A 325 -8.28 15.55 15.40
N LEU A 326 -9.26 15.78 14.52
CA LEU A 326 -9.44 17.07 13.86
C LEU A 326 -9.85 18.16 14.85
N ALA A 327 -10.70 17.86 15.83
CA ALA A 327 -11.05 18.78 16.91
C ALA A 327 -9.82 19.16 17.76
N MET A 328 -8.99 18.18 18.15
CA MET A 328 -7.75 18.44 18.87
C MET A 328 -6.74 19.22 18.00
N PHE A 329 -6.65 18.90 16.72
CA PHE A 329 -5.82 19.65 15.78
C PHE A 329 -6.30 21.11 15.69
N ALA A 330 -7.59 21.36 15.49
CA ALA A 330 -8.14 22.71 15.41
C ALA A 330 -7.87 23.52 16.71
N TRP A 331 -7.99 22.87 17.86
CA TRP A 331 -7.71 23.50 19.15
C TRP A 331 -6.22 23.82 19.34
N ARG A 332 -5.31 22.92 18.95
CA ARG A 332 -3.86 23.03 19.23
C ARG A 332 -3.06 23.66 18.11
N ALA A 333 -3.50 23.60 16.85
CA ALA A 333 -2.76 24.13 15.70
C ALA A 333 -2.40 25.62 15.80
N PRO A 334 -3.24 26.53 16.35
CA PRO A 334 -2.88 27.94 16.52
C PRO A 334 -1.69 28.17 17.45
N LEU A 335 -1.41 27.23 18.36
CA LEU A 335 -0.28 27.30 19.28
C LEU A 335 1.05 26.88 18.63
N LEU A 336 1.01 26.30 17.44
CA LEU A 336 2.18 25.83 16.71
C LEU A 336 2.85 26.99 15.99
N LYS A 337 3.97 27.47 16.57
CA LYS A 337 4.78 28.50 15.92
C LYS A 337 5.34 27.96 14.58
N GLN A 338 5.05 28.67 13.51
CA GLN A 338 5.60 28.36 12.19
C GLN A 338 7.12 28.61 12.17
N GLY A 339 7.85 27.81 11.41
CA GLY A 339 9.28 27.99 11.19
C GLY A 339 9.59 29.16 10.25
N GLY A 340 10.89 29.41 10.04
CA GLY A 340 11.39 30.54 9.26
C GLY A 340 10.92 30.58 7.81
N LEU A 341 10.91 31.78 7.25
CA LEU A 341 10.56 32.04 5.86
C LEU A 341 11.54 31.36 4.88
N PHE A 342 11.02 30.95 3.74
CA PHE A 342 11.79 30.43 2.61
C PHE A 342 11.26 31.04 1.29
N ALA A 343 12.13 31.09 0.27
CA ALA A 343 11.74 31.58 -1.05
C ALA A 343 10.89 30.52 -1.79
N PRO A 344 9.96 30.94 -2.64
CA PRO A 344 9.20 29.99 -3.48
C PRO A 344 10.12 29.07 -4.31
N ILE A 345 11.19 29.62 -4.90
CA ILE A 345 12.25 28.84 -5.57
C ILE A 345 13.25 28.39 -4.52
N SER A 346 12.96 27.25 -3.89
CA SER A 346 13.76 26.58 -2.90
C SER A 346 13.34 25.12 -2.81
N ARG A 347 14.11 24.30 -2.12
CA ARG A 347 13.74 22.90 -1.85
C ARG A 347 12.47 22.82 -1.03
N GLU A 348 12.29 23.72 -0.06
CA GLU A 348 11.05 23.81 0.72
C GLU A 348 9.85 24.14 -0.18
N GLY A 349 9.98 25.12 -1.06
CA GLY A 349 8.91 25.51 -2.00
C GLY A 349 8.53 24.37 -2.96
N ALA A 350 9.51 23.64 -3.48
CA ALA A 350 9.25 22.45 -4.30
C ALA A 350 8.50 21.37 -3.52
N LEU A 351 8.83 21.16 -2.24
CA LEU A 351 8.15 20.18 -1.39
C LEU A 351 6.75 20.65 -0.97
N VAL A 352 6.50 21.97 -0.86
CA VAL A 352 5.14 22.52 -0.70
C VAL A 352 4.30 22.25 -1.93
N LEU A 353 4.85 22.51 -3.13
CA LEU A 353 4.17 22.22 -4.40
C LEU A 353 3.84 20.74 -4.53
N ASN A 354 4.81 19.86 -4.22
CA ASN A 354 4.61 18.42 -4.18
C ASN A 354 3.44 18.02 -3.25
N ASN A 355 3.41 18.58 -2.04
CA ASN A 355 2.35 18.29 -1.08
C ASN A 355 0.99 18.80 -1.56
N LEU A 356 0.95 19.99 -2.14
CA LEU A 356 -0.29 20.55 -2.71
C LEU A 356 -0.86 19.64 -3.79
N LEU A 357 -0.03 19.22 -4.75
CA LEU A 357 -0.46 18.36 -5.85
C LEU A 357 -0.90 16.97 -5.36
N LEU A 358 -0.13 16.35 -4.45
CA LEU A 358 -0.49 15.04 -3.87
C LEU A 358 -1.77 15.09 -3.05
N THR A 359 -1.97 16.13 -2.25
CA THR A 359 -3.20 16.25 -1.44
C THR A 359 -4.41 16.63 -2.28
N THR A 360 -4.23 17.44 -3.33
CA THR A 360 -5.31 17.71 -4.30
C THR A 360 -5.70 16.44 -5.05
N ALA A 361 -4.72 15.66 -5.51
CA ALA A 361 -4.99 14.37 -6.14
C ALA A 361 -5.69 13.38 -5.17
N CYS A 362 -5.27 13.35 -3.91
CA CYS A 362 -5.93 12.56 -2.87
C CYS A 362 -7.39 13.02 -2.65
N ALA A 363 -7.63 14.34 -2.58
CA ALA A 363 -8.97 14.90 -2.42
C ALA A 363 -9.86 14.60 -3.63
N THR A 364 -9.31 14.63 -4.83
CA THR A 364 -10.02 14.27 -6.07
C THR A 364 -10.47 12.80 -6.04
N VAL A 365 -9.57 11.90 -5.65
CA VAL A 365 -9.92 10.47 -5.52
C VAL A 365 -10.95 10.26 -4.40
N PHE A 366 -10.81 10.96 -3.28
CA PHE A 366 -11.76 10.93 -2.17
C PHE A 366 -13.16 11.35 -2.60
N VAL A 367 -13.28 12.52 -3.25
CA VAL A 367 -14.57 13.03 -3.74
C VAL A 367 -15.18 12.08 -4.76
N GLY A 368 -14.41 11.64 -5.77
CA GLY A 368 -14.91 10.71 -6.80
C GLY A 368 -15.38 9.38 -6.23
N THR A 369 -14.72 8.89 -5.18
CA THR A 369 -15.08 7.61 -4.53
C THR A 369 -16.30 7.73 -3.62
N LEU A 370 -16.44 8.83 -2.87
CA LEU A 370 -17.54 9.00 -1.90
C LEU A 370 -18.76 9.72 -2.48
N TYR A 371 -18.63 10.43 -3.59
CA TYR A 371 -19.74 11.18 -4.20
C TYR A 371 -20.95 10.30 -4.54
N PRO A 372 -20.80 9.09 -5.13
CA PRO A 372 -21.93 8.19 -5.36
C PRO A 372 -22.70 7.86 -4.09
N LEU A 373 -21.97 7.58 -2.99
CA LEU A 373 -22.58 7.27 -1.69
C LEU A 373 -23.32 8.46 -1.09
N ALA A 374 -22.72 9.64 -1.15
CA ALA A 374 -23.34 10.85 -0.64
C ALA A 374 -24.62 11.19 -1.43
N LEU A 375 -24.57 11.05 -2.76
CA LEU A 375 -25.73 11.28 -3.60
C LEU A 375 -26.86 10.28 -3.29
N GLU A 376 -26.54 8.99 -3.25
CA GLU A 376 -27.53 7.94 -2.92
C GLU A 376 -28.16 8.17 -1.53
N ALA A 377 -27.36 8.55 -0.54
CA ALA A 377 -27.85 8.82 0.82
C ALA A 377 -28.75 10.07 0.90
N LEU A 378 -28.51 11.09 0.07
CA LEU A 378 -29.24 12.37 0.10
C LEU A 378 -30.46 12.39 -0.82
N THR A 379 -30.39 11.75 -1.99
CA THR A 379 -31.41 11.85 -3.04
C THR A 379 -32.06 10.51 -3.38
N GLY A 380 -31.44 9.39 -3.00
CA GLY A 380 -31.83 8.05 -3.43
C GLY A 380 -31.34 7.68 -4.85
N ASP A 381 -30.72 8.61 -5.57
CA ASP A 381 -30.24 8.38 -6.93
C ASP A 381 -28.91 7.59 -6.93
N LYS A 382 -28.82 6.59 -7.80
CA LYS A 382 -27.60 5.78 -7.98
C LYS A 382 -26.82 6.22 -9.20
N ILE A 383 -25.61 6.64 -8.98
CA ILE A 383 -24.64 6.93 -10.04
C ILE A 383 -23.37 6.10 -9.89
N SER A 384 -22.63 5.95 -10.96
CA SER A 384 -21.31 5.32 -10.96
C SER A 384 -20.26 6.32 -11.43
N VAL A 385 -19.18 6.44 -10.66
CA VAL A 385 -17.99 7.23 -11.02
C VAL A 385 -16.86 6.26 -11.34
N GLY A 386 -16.38 6.29 -12.56
CA GLY A 386 -15.39 5.33 -13.07
C GLY A 386 -14.14 5.99 -13.66
N ALA A 387 -13.36 5.19 -14.41
CA ALA A 387 -12.10 5.57 -14.99
C ALA A 387 -12.10 6.91 -15.77
N PRO A 388 -13.13 7.28 -16.55
CA PRO A 388 -13.12 8.56 -17.27
C PRO A 388 -12.97 9.77 -16.33
N PHE A 389 -13.69 9.78 -15.21
CA PHE A 389 -13.59 10.86 -14.21
C PHE A 389 -12.20 10.91 -13.59
N PHE A 390 -11.71 9.77 -13.10
CA PHE A 390 -10.42 9.73 -12.40
C PHE A 390 -9.26 10.04 -13.36
N ASN A 391 -9.28 9.52 -14.58
CA ASN A 391 -8.25 9.81 -15.56
C ASN A 391 -8.21 11.31 -15.93
N LEU A 392 -9.39 11.94 -16.11
CA LEU A 392 -9.48 13.35 -16.47
C LEU A 392 -9.03 14.28 -15.34
N THR A 393 -9.23 13.90 -14.09
CA THR A 393 -8.96 14.75 -12.93
C THR A 393 -7.61 14.47 -12.27
N PHE A 394 -7.20 13.20 -12.17
CA PHE A 394 -5.96 12.78 -11.51
C PHE A 394 -4.72 13.00 -12.39
N VAL A 395 -4.78 12.63 -13.68
CA VAL A 395 -3.61 12.70 -14.58
C VAL A 395 -3.08 14.14 -14.73
N PRO A 396 -3.92 15.20 -14.94
CA PRO A 396 -3.44 16.57 -15.04
C PRO A 396 -2.72 17.08 -13.78
N LEU A 397 -3.05 16.56 -12.59
CA LEU A 397 -2.37 16.89 -11.34
C LEU A 397 -1.01 16.17 -11.22
N PHE A 398 -0.90 14.97 -11.78
CA PHE A 398 0.34 14.20 -11.75
C PHE A 398 1.40 14.68 -12.74
N ILE A 399 1.02 15.23 -13.89
CA ILE A 399 1.98 15.75 -14.89
C ILE A 399 2.91 16.81 -14.28
N PRO A 400 2.42 17.93 -13.70
CA PRO A 400 3.30 18.93 -13.09
C PRO A 400 4.07 18.37 -11.88
N LEU A 401 3.50 17.44 -11.13
CA LEU A 401 4.20 16.75 -10.07
C LEU A 401 5.43 16.00 -10.60
N LEU A 402 5.26 15.20 -11.67
CA LEU A 402 6.34 14.40 -12.28
C LEU A 402 7.42 15.28 -12.90
N ILE A 403 7.05 16.43 -13.49
CA ILE A 403 8.00 17.42 -13.97
C ILE A 403 8.83 18.00 -12.82
N ALA A 404 8.22 18.22 -11.66
CA ALA A 404 8.90 18.79 -10.49
C ALA A 404 9.81 17.79 -9.76
N VAL A 405 9.56 16.47 -9.86
CA VAL A 405 10.29 15.42 -9.11
C VAL A 405 11.81 15.53 -9.27
N PRO A 406 12.42 15.63 -10.47
CA PRO A 406 13.88 15.70 -10.60
C PRO A 406 14.48 17.01 -10.06
N PHE A 407 13.71 18.09 -9.99
CA PHE A 407 14.20 19.36 -9.44
C PHE A 407 14.39 19.30 -7.93
N GLY A 408 13.47 18.67 -7.20
CA GLY A 408 13.44 18.65 -5.74
C GLY A 408 14.78 18.31 -5.07
N PRO A 409 15.44 17.18 -5.40
CA PRO A 409 16.73 16.80 -4.82
C PRO A 409 17.90 17.74 -5.12
N LEU A 410 17.84 18.47 -6.25
CA LEU A 410 18.90 19.36 -6.74
C LEU A 410 18.76 20.80 -6.23
N LEU A 411 17.56 21.21 -5.79
CA LEU A 411 17.33 22.55 -5.24
C LEU A 411 18.00 22.70 -3.87
N ALA A 412 18.56 23.90 -3.64
CA ALA A 412 19.11 24.28 -2.35
C ALA A 412 18.00 24.66 -1.35
N TRP A 413 18.30 24.52 -0.05
CA TRP A 413 17.43 24.97 1.04
C TRP A 413 17.41 26.52 1.11
N LYS A 414 16.29 27.08 1.59
CA LYS A 414 15.99 28.51 1.75
C LYS A 414 15.80 29.26 0.43
N ARG A 415 16.76 29.20 -0.45
CA ARG A 415 16.75 29.88 -1.77
C ARG A 415 17.62 29.09 -2.74
N ALA A 416 17.12 28.84 -3.93
CA ALA A 416 17.82 28.09 -4.95
C ALA A 416 17.92 28.88 -6.26
N ASP A 417 18.92 28.52 -7.05
CA ASP A 417 19.08 28.96 -8.42
C ASP A 417 18.39 27.98 -9.37
N LEU A 418 17.25 28.38 -9.90
CA LEU A 418 16.47 27.52 -10.81
C LEU A 418 17.22 27.31 -12.14
N ALA A 419 17.88 28.34 -12.67
CA ALA A 419 18.61 28.23 -13.93
C ALA A 419 19.77 27.24 -13.82
N GLY A 420 20.54 27.33 -12.73
CA GLY A 420 21.63 26.36 -12.47
C GLY A 420 21.12 24.93 -12.27
N VAL A 421 19.94 24.72 -11.66
CA VAL A 421 19.34 23.38 -11.56
C VAL A 421 18.88 22.89 -12.92
N THR A 422 18.25 23.73 -13.73
CA THR A 422 17.82 23.39 -15.11
C THR A 422 19.02 22.98 -15.97
N GLN A 423 20.16 23.68 -15.87
CA GLN A 423 21.41 23.30 -16.55
C GLN A 423 21.91 21.91 -16.14
N ARG A 424 21.82 21.55 -14.86
CA ARG A 424 22.18 20.20 -14.39
C ARG A 424 21.25 19.12 -14.97
N LEU A 425 19.98 19.47 -15.18
CA LEU A 425 18.98 18.56 -15.73
C LEU A 425 18.96 18.51 -17.27
N LEU A 426 19.84 19.28 -17.97
CA LEU A 426 19.90 19.25 -19.45
C LEU A 426 20.05 17.84 -20.01
N GLY A 427 20.88 16.98 -19.38
CA GLY A 427 21.00 15.57 -19.76
C GLY A 427 19.68 14.82 -19.69
N ALA A 428 18.86 15.08 -18.66
CA ALA A 428 17.55 14.46 -18.52
C ALA A 428 16.56 14.96 -19.58
N PHE A 429 16.61 16.25 -19.90
CA PHE A 429 15.79 16.83 -21.00
C PHE A 429 16.19 16.23 -22.35
N VAL A 430 17.51 16.08 -22.62
CA VAL A 430 17.98 15.44 -23.86
C VAL A 430 17.49 14.01 -23.96
N VAL A 431 17.62 13.22 -22.89
CA VAL A 431 17.10 11.84 -22.85
C VAL A 431 15.60 11.79 -23.07
N ALA A 432 14.84 12.70 -22.49
CA ALA A 432 13.40 12.81 -22.71
C ALA A 432 13.06 13.13 -24.19
N LEU A 433 13.75 14.11 -24.78
CA LEU A 433 13.54 14.50 -26.18
C LEU A 433 13.93 13.38 -27.15
N LEU A 434 15.01 12.66 -26.87
CA LEU A 434 15.40 11.48 -27.66
C LEU A 434 14.34 10.36 -27.55
N GLY A 435 13.80 10.14 -26.35
CA GLY A 435 12.71 9.19 -26.16
C GLY A 435 11.44 9.58 -26.90
N ILE A 436 11.07 10.87 -26.89
CA ILE A 436 9.94 11.41 -27.66
C ILE A 436 10.19 11.17 -29.16
N ALA A 437 11.34 11.61 -29.65
CA ALA A 437 11.70 11.48 -31.07
C ALA A 437 11.72 10.02 -31.54
N ALA A 438 12.31 9.13 -30.73
CA ALA A 438 12.34 7.70 -31.02
C ALA A 438 10.92 7.09 -31.07
N THR A 439 10.07 7.43 -30.13
CA THR A 439 8.67 6.94 -30.08
C THR A 439 7.90 7.41 -31.33
N LEU A 440 8.02 8.68 -31.71
CA LEU A 440 7.37 9.21 -32.90
C LEU A 440 7.92 8.61 -34.20
N ALA A 441 9.23 8.34 -34.27
CA ALA A 441 9.88 7.76 -35.46
C ALA A 441 9.53 6.28 -35.68
N ILE A 442 9.42 5.51 -34.59
CA ILE A 442 9.18 4.04 -34.68
C ILE A 442 7.71 3.74 -34.95
N GLU A 443 6.81 4.46 -34.31
CA GLU A 443 5.39 4.06 -34.26
C GLU A 443 4.47 5.00 -35.04
N GLY A 444 4.91 6.20 -35.39
CA GLY A 444 4.06 7.21 -36.06
C GLY A 444 2.80 7.59 -35.25
N HIS A 445 2.84 7.38 -33.95
CA HIS A 445 1.69 7.44 -33.03
C HIS A 445 1.35 8.86 -32.56
N PRO A 446 0.18 9.03 -31.94
CA PRO A 446 -0.24 10.29 -31.35
C PRO A 446 0.85 10.88 -30.42
N VAL A 447 0.99 12.19 -30.44
CA VAL A 447 2.02 12.94 -29.69
C VAL A 447 1.97 12.69 -28.18
N LEU A 448 0.76 12.51 -27.61
CA LEU A 448 0.58 12.36 -26.17
C LEU A 448 1.33 11.15 -25.57
N PRO A 449 1.26 9.93 -26.13
CA PRO A 449 2.07 8.80 -25.65
C PRO A 449 3.57 9.08 -25.70
N ALA A 450 4.07 9.70 -26.76
CA ALA A 450 5.48 10.07 -26.88
C ALA A 450 5.91 11.03 -25.76
N LEU A 451 5.07 12.03 -25.43
CA LEU A 451 5.32 12.94 -24.32
C LEU A 451 5.35 12.21 -22.96
N VAL A 452 4.48 11.22 -22.74
CA VAL A 452 4.48 10.44 -21.49
C VAL A 452 5.72 9.54 -21.40
N VAL A 453 6.15 8.93 -22.51
CA VAL A 453 7.45 8.20 -22.56
C VAL A 453 8.60 9.14 -22.22
N GLY A 454 8.63 10.32 -22.84
CA GLY A 454 9.63 11.34 -22.53
C GLY A 454 9.62 11.74 -21.06
N LEU A 455 8.44 11.94 -20.47
CA LEU A 455 8.29 12.27 -19.06
C LEU A 455 8.80 11.13 -18.14
N ALA A 456 8.52 9.86 -18.48
CA ALA A 456 9.02 8.71 -17.75
C ALA A 456 10.55 8.67 -17.77
N LEU A 457 11.15 8.81 -18.95
CA LEU A 457 12.60 8.85 -19.12
C LEU A 457 13.25 10.06 -18.44
N TYR A 458 12.56 11.20 -18.43
CA TYR A 458 12.98 12.40 -17.70
C TYR A 458 13.06 12.15 -16.19
N VAL A 459 12.04 11.53 -15.61
CA VAL A 459 12.02 11.19 -14.17
C VAL A 459 13.13 10.20 -13.84
N MET A 460 13.30 9.16 -14.67
CA MET A 460 14.34 8.13 -14.47
C MET A 460 15.75 8.72 -14.56
N SER A 461 16.04 9.45 -15.63
CA SER A 461 17.36 10.07 -15.83
C SER A 461 17.64 11.19 -14.82
N GLY A 462 16.64 11.95 -14.40
CA GLY A 462 16.76 12.94 -13.35
C GLY A 462 17.16 12.33 -11.99
N ALA A 463 16.60 11.18 -11.65
CA ALA A 463 16.99 10.44 -10.45
C ALA A 463 18.45 9.95 -10.52
N LEU A 464 18.92 9.52 -11.69
CA LEU A 464 20.32 9.15 -11.90
C LEU A 464 21.26 10.35 -11.86
N ILE A 465 20.84 11.50 -12.39
CA ILE A 465 21.60 12.75 -12.35
C ILE A 465 21.80 13.22 -10.90
N ASP A 466 20.82 13.08 -10.00
CA ASP A 466 21.01 13.41 -8.59
C ASP A 466 22.20 12.65 -7.98
N ILE A 467 22.31 11.35 -8.27
CA ILE A 467 23.46 10.54 -7.82
C ILE A 467 24.74 10.96 -8.54
N ALA A 468 24.71 11.14 -9.86
CA ALA A 468 25.86 11.52 -10.68
C ALA A 468 26.49 12.85 -10.20
N GLU A 469 25.66 13.86 -9.88
CA GLU A 469 26.12 15.14 -9.32
C GLU A 469 26.80 14.96 -7.95
N ARG A 470 26.24 14.13 -7.07
CA ARG A 470 26.80 13.88 -5.73
C ARG A 470 28.13 13.14 -5.75
N ILE A 471 28.30 12.20 -6.67
CA ILE A 471 29.56 11.45 -6.80
C ILE A 471 30.59 12.18 -7.67
N GLY A 472 30.17 13.25 -8.40
CA GLY A 472 31.02 14.04 -9.28
C GLY A 472 31.38 13.34 -10.58
N THR A 473 30.39 12.66 -11.20
CA THR A 473 30.56 11.93 -12.46
C THR A 473 31.15 12.83 -13.53
N PHE A 474 32.17 12.34 -14.24
CA PHE A 474 32.97 13.06 -15.25
C PHE A 474 33.78 14.27 -14.75
N ARG A 475 33.74 14.61 -13.44
CA ARG A 475 34.44 15.77 -12.86
C ARG A 475 35.61 15.37 -11.97
N VAL A 476 35.67 14.09 -11.60
CA VAL A 476 36.74 13.56 -10.74
C VAL A 476 37.21 12.20 -11.24
N PRO A 477 38.43 11.76 -10.89
CA PRO A 477 38.92 10.44 -11.24
C PRO A 477 37.99 9.31 -10.77
N LEU A 478 37.97 8.19 -11.49
CA LEU A 478 37.10 7.04 -11.23
C LEU A 478 37.21 6.50 -9.79
N ALA A 479 38.45 6.44 -9.27
CA ALA A 479 38.70 6.02 -7.88
C ALA A 479 38.02 6.93 -6.87
N THR A 480 38.07 8.25 -7.08
CA THR A 480 37.39 9.26 -6.24
C THR A 480 35.88 9.14 -6.36
N MET A 481 35.37 8.92 -7.57
CA MET A 481 33.95 8.65 -7.84
C MET A 481 33.47 7.43 -7.06
N ALA A 482 34.19 6.32 -7.14
CA ALA A 482 33.89 5.10 -6.41
C ALA A 482 33.95 5.28 -4.88
N ALA A 483 34.91 6.04 -4.38
CA ALA A 483 35.02 6.38 -2.97
C ALA A 483 33.82 7.22 -2.51
N ARG A 484 33.42 8.25 -3.28
CA ARG A 484 32.23 9.08 -3.00
C ARG A 484 30.95 8.25 -3.05
N ALA A 485 30.79 7.37 -4.04
CA ALA A 485 29.62 6.50 -4.15
C ALA A 485 29.46 5.59 -2.92
N ARG A 486 30.55 4.98 -2.44
CA ARG A 486 30.56 4.16 -1.21
C ARG A 486 30.29 4.98 0.05
N GLY A 487 30.75 6.22 0.10
CA GLY A 487 30.53 7.15 1.23
C GLY A 487 29.17 7.86 1.22
N LEU A 488 28.42 7.76 0.13
CA LEU A 488 27.11 8.42 0.01
C LEU A 488 26.11 7.79 1.00
N PRO A 489 25.34 8.62 1.73
CA PRO A 489 24.27 8.12 2.61
C PRO A 489 23.32 7.18 1.88
N ARG A 490 22.93 6.08 2.52
CA ARG A 490 21.97 5.12 1.94
C ARG A 490 20.63 5.77 1.60
N SER A 491 20.23 6.78 2.37
CA SER A 491 19.01 7.55 2.09
C SER A 491 19.03 8.30 0.78
N ASN A 492 20.21 8.73 0.27
CA ASN A 492 20.33 9.37 -1.04
C ASN A 492 20.10 8.34 -2.15
N TRP A 493 20.71 7.15 -2.05
CA TRP A 493 20.44 6.04 -2.95
C TRP A 493 18.98 5.63 -2.91
N GLY A 494 18.41 5.54 -1.71
CA GLY A 494 17.01 5.20 -1.52
C GLY A 494 16.05 6.19 -2.18
N THR A 495 16.32 7.50 -2.06
CA THR A 495 15.51 8.52 -2.73
C THR A 495 15.62 8.41 -4.26
N ALA A 496 16.83 8.25 -4.78
CA ALA A 496 17.04 8.11 -6.22
C ALA A 496 16.33 6.85 -6.78
N LEU A 497 16.44 5.71 -6.08
CA LEU A 497 15.75 4.47 -6.46
C LEU A 497 14.22 4.65 -6.43
N ALA A 498 13.67 5.30 -5.41
CA ALA A 498 12.24 5.52 -5.32
C ALA A 498 11.71 6.38 -6.49
N HIS A 499 12.41 7.48 -6.83
CA HIS A 499 12.05 8.31 -7.96
C HIS A 499 12.29 7.61 -9.30
N PHE A 500 13.37 6.84 -9.45
CA PHE A 500 13.62 6.02 -10.63
C PHE A 500 12.50 5.00 -10.84
N GLY A 501 12.11 4.29 -9.77
CA GLY A 501 11.01 3.32 -9.79
C GLY A 501 9.68 3.94 -10.23
N LEU A 502 9.39 5.17 -9.80
CA LEU A 502 8.21 5.91 -10.26
C LEU A 502 8.22 6.13 -11.78
N GLY A 503 9.37 6.48 -12.37
CA GLY A 503 9.51 6.59 -13.82
C GLY A 503 9.34 5.24 -14.53
N VAL A 504 9.80 4.13 -13.92
CA VAL A 504 9.61 2.78 -14.45
C VAL A 504 8.12 2.39 -14.43
N VAL A 505 7.38 2.71 -13.36
CA VAL A 505 5.90 2.52 -13.31
C VAL A 505 5.23 3.27 -14.45
N LEU A 506 5.58 4.55 -14.64
CA LEU A 506 4.99 5.39 -15.70
C LEU A 506 5.26 4.82 -17.10
N LEU A 507 6.49 4.31 -17.33
CA LEU A 507 6.85 3.69 -18.60
C LEU A 507 6.05 2.40 -18.85
N GLY A 508 5.80 1.61 -17.80
CA GLY A 508 4.93 0.43 -17.88
C GLY A 508 3.48 0.80 -18.20
N ILE A 509 2.94 1.83 -17.54
CA ILE A 509 1.57 2.31 -17.77
C ILE A 509 1.40 2.75 -19.22
N VAL A 510 2.27 3.61 -19.73
CA VAL A 510 2.13 4.11 -21.11
C VAL A 510 2.33 2.98 -22.11
N GLY A 511 3.28 2.05 -21.87
CA GLY A 511 3.54 0.92 -22.77
C GLY A 511 2.34 0.00 -22.89
N GLU A 512 1.74 -0.37 -21.79
CA GLU A 512 0.56 -1.23 -21.76
C GLU A 512 -0.67 -0.54 -22.36
N THR A 513 -0.93 0.72 -21.97
CA THR A 513 -2.14 1.43 -22.37
C THR A 513 -2.13 1.79 -23.87
N GLN A 514 -0.97 2.14 -24.44
CA GLN A 514 -0.88 2.61 -25.81
C GLN A 514 -0.59 1.51 -26.82
N TRP A 515 0.20 0.53 -26.46
CA TRP A 515 0.61 -0.53 -27.40
C TRP A 515 -0.02 -1.89 -27.06
N GLY A 516 -0.88 -1.93 -26.09
CA GLY A 516 -1.72 -3.08 -25.78
C GLY A 516 -2.55 -3.50 -26.98
N ALA A 517 -2.78 -4.79 -27.12
CA ALA A 517 -3.68 -5.35 -28.12
C ALA A 517 -4.59 -6.40 -27.50
N GLU A 518 -5.84 -6.40 -27.91
CA GLU A 518 -6.86 -7.34 -27.44
C GLU A 518 -7.57 -7.98 -28.61
N ARG A 519 -7.94 -9.24 -28.44
CA ARG A 519 -8.86 -9.93 -29.34
C ARG A 519 -9.79 -10.85 -28.55
N ILE A 520 -11.08 -10.69 -28.77
CA ILE A 520 -12.11 -11.55 -28.20
C ILE A 520 -12.74 -12.33 -29.38
N VAL A 521 -12.72 -13.65 -29.31
CA VAL A 521 -13.18 -14.50 -30.40
C VAL A 521 -13.70 -15.84 -29.86
N ALA A 522 -14.76 -16.38 -30.50
CA ALA A 522 -15.17 -17.74 -30.26
C ALA A 522 -14.29 -18.69 -31.10
N MET A 523 -13.70 -19.69 -30.45
CA MET A 523 -12.79 -20.64 -31.10
C MET A 523 -13.23 -22.08 -30.92
N LYS A 524 -13.07 -22.88 -31.97
CA LYS A 524 -13.19 -24.35 -31.95
C LYS A 524 -11.79 -24.98 -31.97
N PRO A 525 -11.65 -26.25 -31.55
CA PRO A 525 -10.38 -26.95 -31.66
C PRO A 525 -9.81 -26.87 -33.10
N SER A 526 -8.52 -26.62 -33.20
CA SER A 526 -7.73 -26.33 -34.40
C SER A 526 -7.87 -24.91 -34.98
N ASP A 527 -8.75 -24.06 -34.47
CA ASP A 527 -8.81 -22.66 -34.90
C ASP A 527 -7.52 -21.92 -34.53
N ARG A 528 -7.15 -20.98 -35.41
CA ARG A 528 -5.95 -20.12 -35.23
C ARG A 528 -6.35 -18.66 -35.24
N VAL A 529 -5.80 -17.92 -34.32
CA VAL A 529 -5.98 -16.46 -34.20
C VAL A 529 -4.62 -15.79 -34.11
N THR A 530 -4.43 -14.76 -34.92
CA THR A 530 -3.23 -13.92 -34.89
C THR A 530 -3.50 -12.64 -34.13
N LEU A 531 -2.62 -12.29 -33.18
CA LEU A 531 -2.61 -11.02 -32.47
C LEU A 531 -1.21 -10.41 -32.53
N ARG A 532 -1.05 -9.28 -33.24
CA ARG A 532 0.28 -8.70 -33.54
C ARG A 532 1.18 -9.73 -34.26
N HIS A 533 2.31 -10.10 -33.66
CA HIS A 533 3.27 -11.06 -34.20
C HIS A 533 3.11 -12.48 -33.60
N TYR A 534 2.00 -12.74 -32.92
CA TYR A 534 1.76 -14.00 -32.22
C TYR A 534 0.57 -14.74 -32.81
N ASP A 535 0.75 -16.02 -33.05
CA ASP A 535 -0.32 -16.91 -33.49
C ASP A 535 -0.70 -17.86 -32.36
N PHE A 536 -1.97 -17.90 -32.07
CA PHE A 536 -2.55 -18.77 -31.05
C PHE A 536 -3.39 -19.84 -31.74
N THR A 537 -2.99 -21.09 -31.62
CA THR A 537 -3.76 -22.24 -32.10
C THR A 537 -4.46 -22.90 -30.93
N PHE A 538 -5.76 -23.06 -30.98
CA PHE A 538 -6.52 -23.74 -29.94
C PHE A 538 -6.46 -25.27 -30.18
N ASP A 539 -5.72 -25.98 -29.34
CA ASP A 539 -5.47 -27.43 -29.48
C ASP A 539 -6.64 -28.27 -28.91
N GLY A 540 -7.59 -27.67 -28.20
CA GLY A 540 -8.71 -28.33 -27.56
C GLY A 540 -8.72 -28.20 -26.03
N THR A 541 -9.65 -28.90 -25.39
CA THR A 541 -9.83 -28.89 -23.94
C THR A 541 -9.59 -30.24 -23.30
N VAL A 542 -9.09 -30.23 -22.07
CA VAL A 542 -8.85 -31.43 -21.26
C VAL A 542 -9.43 -31.21 -19.87
N PRO A 543 -10.26 -32.10 -19.33
CA PRO A 543 -10.70 -32.03 -17.95
C PRO A 543 -9.54 -32.36 -16.99
N ARG A 544 -9.45 -31.64 -15.89
CA ARG A 544 -8.50 -31.87 -14.80
C ARG A 544 -9.22 -31.79 -13.46
N THR A 545 -8.98 -32.74 -12.57
CA THR A 545 -9.56 -32.74 -11.22
C THR A 545 -8.51 -32.30 -10.22
N GLY A 546 -8.85 -31.30 -9.39
CA GLY A 546 -8.08 -30.87 -8.23
C GLY A 546 -8.65 -31.47 -6.92
N SER A 547 -8.17 -30.95 -5.76
CA SER A 547 -8.59 -31.43 -4.43
C SER A 547 -10.06 -31.11 -4.13
N ASN A 548 -10.54 -29.91 -4.47
CA ASN A 548 -11.90 -29.41 -4.19
C ASN A 548 -12.55 -28.75 -5.43
N TYR A 549 -11.94 -28.91 -6.61
CA TYR A 549 -12.42 -28.30 -7.85
C TYR A 549 -12.26 -29.22 -9.06
N ARG A 550 -12.94 -28.88 -10.15
CA ARG A 550 -12.75 -29.43 -11.49
C ARG A 550 -12.42 -28.30 -12.46
N ASP A 551 -11.38 -28.51 -13.27
CA ASP A 551 -10.97 -27.57 -14.31
C ASP A 551 -11.37 -28.11 -15.69
N LEU A 552 -11.86 -27.23 -16.55
CA LEU A 552 -11.83 -27.39 -17.99
C LEU A 552 -10.64 -26.58 -18.51
N VAL A 553 -9.52 -27.27 -18.78
CA VAL A 553 -8.27 -26.66 -19.24
C VAL A 553 -8.26 -26.58 -20.75
N ALA A 554 -8.19 -25.39 -21.32
CA ALA A 554 -7.93 -25.19 -22.74
C ALA A 554 -6.42 -25.13 -22.98
N ARG A 555 -5.96 -25.74 -24.05
CA ARG A 555 -4.56 -25.69 -24.46
C ARG A 555 -4.42 -24.83 -25.71
N PHE A 556 -3.47 -23.90 -25.68
CA PHE A 556 -3.12 -23.05 -26.81
C PHE A 556 -1.64 -23.19 -27.13
N THR A 557 -1.32 -23.58 -28.37
CA THR A 557 0.05 -23.50 -28.89
C THR A 557 0.30 -22.08 -29.40
N VAL A 558 1.30 -21.42 -28.84
CA VAL A 558 1.68 -20.04 -29.21
C VAL A 558 2.91 -20.07 -30.11
N ARG A 559 2.82 -19.39 -31.25
CA ARG A 559 3.93 -19.22 -32.20
C ARG A 559 4.24 -17.74 -32.44
N ARG A 560 5.46 -17.46 -32.83
CA ARG A 560 5.88 -16.17 -33.33
C ARG A 560 6.74 -16.40 -34.57
N ASP A 561 6.38 -15.75 -35.66
CA ASP A 561 7.12 -15.86 -36.94
C ASP A 561 7.33 -17.34 -37.37
N GLY A 562 6.35 -18.21 -37.07
CA GLY A 562 6.39 -19.65 -37.36
C GLY A 562 7.01 -20.53 -36.27
N GLU A 563 7.86 -19.99 -35.39
CA GLU A 563 8.48 -20.74 -34.29
C GLU A 563 7.52 -20.94 -33.11
N VAL A 564 7.53 -22.15 -32.53
CA VAL A 564 6.76 -22.47 -31.33
C VAL A 564 7.43 -21.87 -30.11
N LEU A 565 6.74 -20.95 -29.44
CA LEU A 565 7.23 -20.33 -28.19
C LEU A 565 6.89 -21.14 -26.95
N GLY A 566 5.82 -21.91 -26.99
CA GLY A 566 5.33 -22.74 -25.89
C GLY A 566 3.82 -22.89 -25.90
N THR A 567 3.28 -23.43 -24.81
CA THR A 567 1.83 -23.62 -24.63
C THR A 567 1.31 -22.75 -23.49
N MET A 568 0.07 -22.25 -23.67
CA MET A 568 -0.67 -21.55 -22.62
C MET A 568 -1.90 -22.39 -22.26
N GLN A 569 -2.23 -22.46 -20.96
CA GLN A 569 -3.28 -23.34 -20.43
C GLN A 569 -4.26 -22.57 -19.53
N PRO A 570 -5.08 -21.68 -20.09
CA PRO A 570 -6.16 -21.08 -19.31
C PRO A 570 -7.21 -22.13 -18.97
N ALA A 571 -7.93 -21.93 -17.85
CA ALA A 571 -8.94 -22.87 -17.41
C ALA A 571 -10.21 -22.18 -16.91
N LYS A 572 -11.33 -22.90 -17.00
CA LYS A 572 -12.54 -22.65 -16.21
C LYS A 572 -12.52 -23.61 -15.04
N ARG A 573 -12.47 -23.09 -13.82
CA ARG A 573 -12.41 -23.86 -12.58
C ARG A 573 -13.75 -23.83 -11.89
N THR A 574 -14.34 -24.99 -11.66
CA THR A 574 -15.60 -25.14 -10.93
C THR A 574 -15.34 -25.75 -9.57
N PHE A 575 -15.64 -25.00 -8.53
CA PHE A 575 -15.55 -25.45 -7.14
C PHE A 575 -16.82 -26.21 -6.74
N LEU A 576 -16.64 -27.46 -6.33
CA LEU A 576 -17.76 -28.40 -6.15
C LEU A 576 -18.65 -28.04 -4.95
N SER A 577 -18.05 -27.59 -3.86
CA SER A 577 -18.73 -27.23 -2.61
C SER A 577 -19.65 -25.99 -2.74
N ARG A 578 -19.25 -25.02 -3.57
CA ARG A 578 -20.02 -23.78 -3.79
C ARG A 578 -20.75 -23.73 -5.13
N ASN A 579 -20.57 -24.74 -5.98
CA ASN A 579 -21.07 -24.77 -7.35
C ASN A 579 -20.81 -23.44 -8.10
N SER A 580 -19.62 -22.91 -7.96
CA SER A 580 -19.19 -21.61 -8.51
C SER A 580 -18.00 -21.81 -9.43
N THR A 581 -18.00 -21.11 -10.56
CA THR A 581 -16.95 -21.20 -11.56
C THR A 581 -16.12 -19.91 -11.61
N THR A 582 -14.79 -20.06 -11.57
CA THR A 582 -13.82 -18.98 -11.78
C THR A 582 -13.10 -19.15 -13.11
N THR A 583 -12.46 -18.07 -13.56
CA THR A 583 -11.60 -18.08 -14.74
C THR A 583 -10.15 -18.04 -14.29
N GLU A 584 -9.36 -19.02 -14.71
CA GLU A 584 -7.92 -19.10 -14.47
C GLU A 584 -7.21 -18.66 -15.74
N ALA A 585 -6.65 -17.45 -15.74
CA ALA A 585 -5.94 -16.93 -16.90
C ALA A 585 -4.56 -17.59 -17.05
N ALA A 586 -4.13 -17.83 -18.29
CA ALA A 586 -2.77 -18.23 -18.60
C ALA A 586 -1.93 -17.02 -18.96
N LEU A 587 -0.71 -16.94 -18.42
CA LEU A 587 0.24 -15.85 -18.61
C LEU A 587 1.55 -16.38 -19.20
N MET A 588 2.10 -15.69 -20.20
CA MET A 588 3.41 -15.99 -20.76
C MET A 588 4.24 -14.71 -20.86
N ALA A 589 5.26 -14.59 -20.02
CA ALA A 589 6.15 -13.44 -20.02
C ALA A 589 7.15 -13.49 -21.20
N ARG A 590 7.38 -12.33 -21.82
CA ARG A 590 8.36 -12.13 -22.90
C ARG A 590 9.12 -10.81 -22.67
N GLY A 591 10.26 -10.89 -22.00
CA GLY A 591 10.93 -9.70 -21.47
C GLY A 591 10.03 -8.97 -20.48
N PHE A 592 9.74 -7.69 -20.72
CA PHE A 592 8.82 -6.90 -19.90
C PHE A 592 7.36 -6.96 -20.38
N SER A 593 7.09 -7.65 -21.49
CA SER A 593 5.74 -7.83 -22.04
C SER A 593 5.14 -9.15 -21.58
N GLN A 594 3.82 -9.26 -21.67
CA GLN A 594 3.10 -10.45 -21.29
C GLN A 594 2.01 -10.78 -22.31
N LEU A 595 1.91 -12.05 -22.69
CA LEU A 595 0.73 -12.61 -23.37
C LEU A 595 -0.20 -13.11 -22.27
N TYR A 596 -1.48 -12.87 -22.45
CA TYR A 596 -2.52 -13.23 -21.51
C TYR A 596 -3.67 -13.88 -22.27
N VAL A 597 -4.14 -15.03 -21.80
CA VAL A 597 -5.30 -15.75 -22.38
C VAL A 597 -6.25 -16.13 -21.27
N SER A 598 -7.52 -15.77 -21.40
CA SER A 598 -8.59 -16.20 -20.50
C SER A 598 -9.78 -16.76 -21.26
N LEU A 599 -10.53 -17.66 -20.59
CA LEU A 599 -11.70 -18.31 -21.16
C LEU A 599 -12.97 -17.58 -20.72
N GLY A 600 -13.82 -17.26 -21.68
CA GLY A 600 -15.21 -16.85 -21.48
C GLY A 600 -16.17 -18.03 -21.43
N ASP A 601 -17.40 -17.83 -21.90
CA ASP A 601 -18.44 -18.85 -21.86
C ASP A 601 -18.29 -19.87 -23.00
N VAL A 602 -18.81 -21.06 -22.77
CA VAL A 602 -18.87 -22.13 -23.76
C VAL A 602 -20.15 -21.97 -24.54
N GLY A 603 -20.06 -21.87 -25.87
CA GLY A 603 -21.18 -21.79 -26.77
C GLY A 603 -21.89 -23.12 -26.92
N ALA A 604 -23.16 -23.09 -27.32
CA ALA A 604 -23.97 -24.29 -27.57
C ALA A 604 -23.42 -25.16 -28.71
N ASP A 605 -22.63 -24.58 -29.62
CA ASP A 605 -21.98 -25.24 -30.75
C ASP A 605 -20.59 -25.82 -30.40
N GLY A 606 -20.22 -25.83 -29.11
CA GLY A 606 -18.93 -26.33 -28.64
C GLY A 606 -17.77 -25.35 -28.82
N SER A 607 -18.02 -24.13 -29.31
CA SER A 607 -17.02 -23.06 -29.31
C SER A 607 -16.80 -22.49 -27.90
N ILE A 608 -15.62 -21.96 -27.64
CA ILE A 608 -15.30 -21.27 -26.38
C ILE A 608 -14.93 -19.83 -26.72
N VAL A 609 -15.52 -18.88 -26.00
CA VAL A 609 -15.09 -17.48 -26.08
C VAL A 609 -13.72 -17.37 -25.43
N VAL A 610 -12.76 -16.84 -26.17
CA VAL A 610 -11.37 -16.65 -25.71
C VAL A 610 -11.03 -15.17 -25.77
N ARG A 611 -10.47 -14.66 -24.69
CA ARG A 611 -9.89 -13.31 -24.64
C ARG A 611 -8.38 -13.43 -24.67
N ILE A 612 -7.77 -12.84 -25.68
CA ILE A 612 -6.32 -12.86 -25.89
C ILE A 612 -5.81 -11.44 -25.83
N TYR A 613 -4.80 -11.21 -25.01
CA TYR A 613 -4.15 -9.92 -24.88
C TYR A 613 -2.65 -10.03 -25.13
N HIS A 614 -2.09 -9.03 -25.79
CA HIS A 614 -0.68 -8.70 -25.75
C HIS A 614 -0.52 -7.43 -24.93
N LYS A 615 0.20 -7.51 -23.82
CA LYS A 615 0.42 -6.44 -22.84
C LYS A 615 1.89 -6.02 -22.81
N PRO A 616 2.30 -5.06 -23.67
CA PRO A 616 3.68 -4.59 -23.73
C PRO A 616 4.04 -3.88 -22.42
N MET A 617 5.25 -4.11 -21.93
CA MET A 617 5.85 -3.43 -20.79
C MET A 617 5.04 -3.49 -19.47
N VAL A 618 3.95 -4.25 -19.42
CA VAL A 618 3.06 -4.33 -18.24
C VAL A 618 3.82 -4.74 -16.96
N LEU A 619 4.82 -5.61 -17.07
CA LEU A 619 5.63 -6.04 -15.93
C LEU A 619 6.45 -4.90 -15.30
N MET A 620 6.70 -3.82 -16.04
CA MET A 620 7.40 -2.64 -15.51
C MET A 620 6.58 -1.89 -14.46
N ILE A 621 5.24 -1.98 -14.48
CA ILE A 621 4.37 -1.38 -13.47
C ILE A 621 4.74 -1.94 -12.08
N TRP A 622 4.77 -3.25 -11.94
CA TRP A 622 5.08 -3.92 -10.66
C TRP A 622 6.57 -3.88 -10.33
N LEU A 623 7.44 -3.99 -11.34
CA LEU A 623 8.89 -3.82 -11.17
C LEU A 623 9.23 -2.43 -10.62
N GLY A 624 8.61 -1.38 -11.14
CA GLY A 624 8.80 -0.01 -10.64
C GLY A 624 8.39 0.14 -9.18
N ALA A 625 7.26 -0.45 -8.78
CA ALA A 625 6.83 -0.47 -7.39
C ALA A 625 7.84 -1.22 -6.48
N VAL A 626 8.37 -2.36 -6.92
CA VAL A 626 9.42 -3.10 -6.19
C VAL A 626 10.69 -2.25 -6.06
N ILE A 627 11.11 -1.54 -7.10
CA ILE A 627 12.26 -0.62 -7.05
C ILE A 627 12.00 0.50 -6.03
N MET A 628 10.79 1.06 -5.98
CA MET A 628 10.42 2.08 -4.99
C MET A 628 10.53 1.52 -3.56
N VAL A 629 10.06 0.31 -3.31
CA VAL A 629 10.16 -0.37 -1.99
C VAL A 629 11.62 -0.62 -1.62
N ILE A 630 12.45 -1.10 -2.55
CA ILE A 630 13.89 -1.25 -2.35
C ILE A 630 14.53 0.09 -1.99
N GLY A 631 14.17 1.18 -2.68
CA GLY A 631 14.59 2.54 -2.35
C GLY A 631 14.21 2.95 -0.92
N GLY A 632 12.98 2.64 -0.51
CA GLY A 632 12.51 2.83 0.86
C GLY A 632 13.35 2.03 1.87
N ALA A 633 13.65 0.75 1.59
CA ALA A 633 14.47 -0.11 2.43
C ALA A 633 15.90 0.41 2.59
N PHE A 634 16.52 0.90 1.51
CA PHE A 634 17.82 1.59 1.58
C PHE A 634 17.74 2.82 2.50
N SER A 635 16.70 3.65 2.35
CA SER A 635 16.49 4.81 3.23
C SER A 635 16.29 4.40 4.68
N LEU A 636 15.48 3.37 4.95
CA LEU A 636 15.20 2.88 6.30
C LEU A 636 16.46 2.28 6.96
N SER A 637 17.35 1.69 6.17
CA SER A 637 18.62 1.11 6.66
C SER A 637 19.69 2.16 6.99
N ASP A 638 19.47 3.44 6.64
CA ASP A 638 20.45 4.51 6.94
C ASP A 638 20.50 4.81 8.44
N ARG A 639 21.65 4.53 9.06
CA ARG A 639 21.85 4.75 10.50
C ARG A 639 21.64 6.20 10.93
N ARG A 640 21.84 7.16 10.02
CA ARG A 640 21.64 8.59 10.28
C ARG A 640 20.17 8.95 10.48
N LEU A 641 19.26 8.13 9.99
CA LEU A 641 17.81 8.26 10.18
C LEU A 641 17.32 7.48 11.41
N ARG A 642 18.14 6.60 11.98
CA ARG A 642 17.79 5.90 13.21
C ARG A 642 17.93 6.85 14.39
N VAL A 643 16.86 7.01 15.10
CA VAL A 643 16.86 7.70 16.38
C VAL A 643 17.76 6.92 17.33
N GLY A 644 18.88 7.52 17.75
CA GLY A 644 19.79 6.92 18.71
C GLY A 644 21.19 6.55 18.23
N ALA A 645 21.64 7.02 17.06
CA ALA A 645 23.08 7.06 16.84
C ALA A 645 23.72 7.92 17.93
N PRO A 646 24.65 7.40 18.76
CA PRO A 646 25.31 8.21 19.77
C PRO A 646 25.88 9.45 19.09
N ARG A 647 25.61 10.63 19.63
CA ARG A 647 26.40 11.82 19.26
C ARG A 647 27.86 11.40 19.45
N PRO A 648 28.77 11.62 18.46
CA PRO A 648 30.18 11.46 18.73
C PRO A 648 30.47 12.27 19.99
N ALA A 649 31.06 11.63 21.01
CA ALA A 649 31.49 12.32 22.20
C ALA A 649 32.31 13.52 21.70
N ARG A 650 31.88 14.74 22.02
CA ARG A 650 32.76 15.90 21.87
C ARG A 650 34.01 15.52 22.63
N SER A 651 35.13 15.40 21.92
CA SER A 651 36.41 15.17 22.56
C SER A 651 36.54 16.22 23.66
N ALA A 652 36.72 15.76 24.87
CA ALA A 652 37.01 16.61 26.06
C ALA A 652 38.42 17.19 25.99
N ALA A 653 38.91 17.48 24.79
CA ALA A 653 40.19 18.12 24.53
C ALA A 653 39.92 19.56 24.11
N ALA A 654 39.69 20.44 25.08
CA ALA A 654 39.97 21.87 25.05
C ALA A 654 39.35 22.58 26.28
N MET A 655 39.74 22.16 27.46
CA MET A 655 39.76 23.05 28.62
C MET A 655 41.14 22.88 29.26
N GLN A 656 42.18 23.43 28.62
CA GLN A 656 43.35 23.89 29.35
C GLN A 656 43.02 25.29 29.89
N PRO A 657 43.12 25.51 31.17
CA PRO A 657 43.08 26.87 31.70
C PRO A 657 44.31 27.62 31.15
N ALA A 658 44.07 28.82 30.62
CA ALA A 658 45.13 29.78 30.40
C ALA A 658 45.63 30.23 31.78
N GLU A 659 46.91 30.00 32.05
CA GLU A 659 47.66 30.71 33.07
C GLU A 659 47.85 32.17 32.67
#